data_6513ef6e011f44e498334d365f04b5fb
#
_entry.id   6513ef6e011f44e498334d365f04b5fb
#
_cell.length_a   1.000
_cell.length_b   1.000
_cell.length_c   1.000
_cell.angle_alpha   90.00
_cell.angle_beta   90.00
_cell.angle_gamma   90.00
#
_symmetry.space_group_name_H-M   'P 1'
#
loop_
_entity.id
_entity.type
_entity.pdbx_description
1 polymer ?
#
loop_
_entity_poly.entity_id
_entity_poly.type
_entity_poly.pdbx_seq_one_letter_code
_entity_poly.pdbx_strand_id
1 'polypeptide(L)'
;MSEQPPFVHLHLHSQYSLLDGAIRIGDLVKKAKEYAMPAVAVTDHGNMFGAMEFYLKCQGSGVKPIIGAEVYVAPGSRFSKEANSASGEGSAFHLILLCENNVGYKNLSRLVSTGYKEGFYYKPRIDKEVLAAHSEGLICLSACLKGEVAWLCGRNRVEEAVATARWFSELFPERYYIELQENTLPEQTVANERLLEVARELSLPLVATNDCHYLNKADAHAHEILLCIQTGKTMNDENRMRFSADEFYMKSPQEMAAAFHYAPEALANTVRIAERCNLEFDFKTYHFPRFEPPPGESLDEMLERQAHEGLSERLVTIRAKYPDLTPEQEKGYFDRLRIELDCIKQMGFPGYFLIVADFINWAKDHGIPVGPGRGSAAGSLVAYAIRITDLDPLPYNLLFERFLNPERISMPDIDVDFCQDRREEVIHYVTEKYGRDKVCQIITFGTMAARGVIRDVGRALDMAYGDVDRIAKLVPEVLGISLEEALKQEPKMNELAAGDPRVKELLDTALCLEGLARHASTHAAGVVVAPDVLEEFCPVYKDQKSGSLTTQYSMKYVEKIGLVKFDFLGLKNLTVIDNAVKLVRAGKLPEFDITRLRDDDEESYKLLQAGNTTGVFQLESSGMKELLTKLKPSCFEDIIAVCALYRPGPLGSGMVDDFIERKHGRKKVVYDLPQLEPILKDTYGVIVYQEQVMQIARTLAGYSLGGADLLRRAMGKKDPAEMAKQRDIFLEGAKKNSIDTKKAEGIFDLMAKFAEYGFNKSHSAAYALVAYQTAYLKAHHPVEFLAALLTEDMGNTDKVIKNIADCREMGIEVLPPDINASDKSFRVLGNSIRFGFGAIKNVGESAILAILEARQEGPFKDIYEFCERVDLR
;
A
#
# COMPACT_ATOMS: atom_id res chain seq x y z
N MET A 1 33.95 -32.35 -17.19
CA MET A 1 33.45 -31.39 -16.22
C MET A 1 33.46 -32.10 -14.86
N SER A 2 34.27 -31.61 -13.89
CA SER A 2 34.19 -32.14 -12.52
C SER A 2 32.78 -31.86 -11.99
N GLU A 3 32.08 -32.91 -11.52
CA GLU A 3 30.79 -32.75 -10.89
C GLU A 3 30.93 -31.71 -9.77
N GLN A 4 30.07 -30.65 -9.80
CA GLN A 4 30.05 -29.66 -8.72
C GLN A 4 29.60 -30.37 -7.43
N PRO A 5 30.29 -30.14 -6.29
CA PRO A 5 29.81 -30.69 -5.03
C PRO A 5 28.43 -30.10 -4.69
N PRO A 6 27.44 -30.94 -4.39
CA PRO A 6 26.11 -30.47 -4.07
C PRO A 6 26.15 -29.72 -2.75
N PHE A 7 25.64 -28.47 -2.76
CA PHE A 7 25.58 -27.58 -1.59
C PHE A 7 24.35 -26.67 -1.64
N VAL A 8 23.81 -26.31 -0.48
CA VAL A 8 22.67 -25.39 -0.32
C VAL A 8 22.98 -24.38 0.81
N HIS A 9 22.88 -23.08 0.53
CA HIS A 9 22.92 -22.06 1.59
C HIS A 9 21.64 -22.11 2.43
N LEU A 10 21.80 -22.35 3.76
CA LEU A 10 20.70 -22.50 4.72
C LEU A 10 20.62 -21.34 5.74
N HIS A 11 21.65 -20.47 5.80
CA HIS A 11 21.71 -19.28 6.63
C HIS A 11 22.09 -18.10 5.74
N LEU A 12 21.09 -17.26 5.42
CA LEU A 12 21.26 -16.17 4.47
C LEU A 12 20.26 -15.05 4.75
N HIS A 13 20.75 -13.82 4.75
CA HIS A 13 20.02 -12.58 5.02
C HIS A 13 19.74 -11.82 3.74
N SER A 14 18.46 -11.58 3.46
CA SER A 14 18.04 -10.77 2.32
C SER A 14 17.94 -9.28 2.69
N GLN A 15 17.56 -8.45 1.73
CA GLN A 15 17.25 -7.03 1.96
C GLN A 15 16.19 -6.78 3.04
N TYR A 16 15.50 -7.80 3.50
CA TYR A 16 14.49 -7.74 4.57
C TYR A 16 15.07 -7.96 5.96
N SER A 17 16.34 -8.30 6.06
CA SER A 17 17.16 -8.08 7.29
C SER A 17 17.55 -6.59 7.31
N LEU A 18 16.58 -5.73 7.70
CA LEU A 18 16.60 -4.27 7.46
C LEU A 18 17.83 -3.54 8.02
N LEU A 19 18.58 -4.14 8.96
CA LEU A 19 19.78 -3.53 9.51
C LEU A 19 21.03 -3.75 8.63
N ASP A 20 21.18 -4.96 8.10
CA ASP A 20 22.46 -5.46 7.57
C ASP A 20 22.33 -6.38 6.36
N GLY A 21 21.12 -6.68 5.85
CA GLY A 21 20.95 -7.49 4.65
C GLY A 21 21.04 -6.67 3.37
N ALA A 22 21.95 -7.05 2.46
CA ALA A 22 22.14 -6.38 1.19
C ALA A 22 21.79 -7.25 -0.04
N ILE A 23 21.22 -8.45 0.16
CA ILE A 23 20.91 -9.39 -0.93
C ILE A 23 19.48 -9.15 -1.43
N ARG A 24 19.33 -8.71 -2.69
CA ARG A 24 18.00 -8.64 -3.34
C ARG A 24 17.53 -10.04 -3.69
N ILE A 25 16.27 -10.35 -3.40
CA ILE A 25 15.68 -11.68 -3.63
C ILE A 25 15.80 -12.11 -5.11
N GLY A 26 15.60 -11.19 -6.06
CA GLY A 26 15.76 -11.51 -7.48
C GLY A 26 17.17 -11.94 -7.86
N ASP A 27 18.16 -11.25 -7.34
CA ASP A 27 19.58 -11.52 -7.61
C ASP A 27 20.05 -12.80 -6.89
N LEU A 28 19.54 -13.05 -5.68
CA LEU A 28 19.74 -14.31 -4.95
C LEU A 28 19.33 -15.53 -5.76
N VAL A 29 18.10 -15.52 -6.28
CA VAL A 29 17.57 -16.66 -7.06
C VAL A 29 18.34 -16.84 -8.35
N LYS A 30 18.72 -15.75 -9.02
CA LYS A 30 19.55 -15.78 -10.21
C LYS A 30 20.94 -16.38 -9.92
N LYS A 31 21.59 -15.96 -8.83
CA LYS A 31 22.89 -16.45 -8.40
C LYS A 31 22.85 -17.94 -8.00
N ALA A 32 21.82 -18.37 -7.27
CA ALA A 32 21.61 -19.77 -6.91
C ALA A 32 21.49 -20.65 -8.18
N LYS A 33 20.77 -20.17 -9.21
CA LYS A 33 20.66 -20.84 -10.49
C LYS A 33 22.00 -20.90 -11.25
N GLU A 34 22.77 -19.80 -11.27
CA GLU A 34 24.12 -19.73 -11.86
C GLU A 34 25.06 -20.76 -11.22
N TYR A 35 24.96 -20.93 -9.91
CA TYR A 35 25.73 -21.92 -9.14
C TYR A 35 25.14 -23.35 -9.18
N ALA A 36 24.10 -23.57 -9.99
CA ALA A 36 23.37 -24.84 -10.08
C ALA A 36 22.97 -25.44 -8.72
N MET A 37 22.66 -24.59 -7.76
CA MET A 37 22.15 -25.01 -6.45
C MET A 37 20.72 -25.55 -6.60
N PRO A 38 20.39 -26.74 -6.02
CA PRO A 38 19.05 -27.30 -6.12
C PRO A 38 18.02 -26.52 -5.30
N ALA A 39 18.48 -25.84 -4.24
CA ALA A 39 17.66 -25.06 -3.32
C ALA A 39 18.48 -23.90 -2.74
N VAL A 40 17.81 -22.97 -2.09
CA VAL A 40 18.42 -21.91 -1.28
C VAL A 40 17.44 -21.50 -0.17
N ALA A 41 17.96 -21.13 1.00
CA ALA A 41 17.14 -20.61 2.10
C ALA A 41 17.22 -19.09 2.22
N VAL A 42 16.16 -18.48 2.80
CA VAL A 42 16.19 -17.12 3.36
C VAL A 42 15.82 -17.23 4.83
N THR A 43 16.68 -16.63 5.68
CA THR A 43 16.58 -16.68 7.15
C THR A 43 16.74 -15.27 7.74
N ASP A 44 15.91 -14.33 7.33
CA ASP A 44 16.01 -12.94 7.75
C ASP A 44 15.87 -12.75 9.26
N HIS A 45 16.49 -11.71 9.80
CA HIS A 45 16.54 -11.39 11.22
C HIS A 45 15.15 -11.13 11.83
N GLY A 46 14.63 -12.07 12.61
CA GLY A 46 13.41 -11.93 13.39
C GLY A 46 12.15 -11.68 12.58
N ASN A 47 12.14 -11.94 11.27
CA ASN A 47 10.99 -11.65 10.42
C ASN A 47 10.89 -12.61 9.23
N MET A 48 9.74 -12.58 8.56
CA MET A 48 9.43 -13.31 7.34
C MET A 48 8.96 -12.37 6.21
N PHE A 49 9.39 -11.10 6.22
CA PHE A 49 8.94 -10.08 5.27
C PHE A 49 9.13 -10.47 3.81
N GLY A 50 10.25 -11.12 3.51
CA GLY A 50 10.63 -11.56 2.17
C GLY A 50 10.09 -12.92 1.75
N ALA A 51 9.49 -13.70 2.66
CA ALA A 51 9.17 -15.11 2.42
C ALA A 51 8.30 -15.35 1.17
N MET A 52 7.25 -14.56 1.00
CA MET A 52 6.36 -14.69 -0.16
C MET A 52 6.99 -14.26 -1.48
N GLU A 53 7.76 -13.15 -1.48
CA GLU A 53 8.51 -12.72 -2.66
C GLU A 53 9.51 -13.79 -3.09
N PHE A 54 10.25 -14.31 -2.14
CA PHE A 54 11.24 -15.35 -2.35
C PHE A 54 10.62 -16.64 -2.90
N TYR A 55 9.54 -17.13 -2.27
CA TYR A 55 8.83 -18.31 -2.73
C TYR A 55 8.38 -18.19 -4.20
N LEU A 56 7.73 -17.08 -4.55
CA LEU A 56 7.21 -16.84 -5.90
C LEU A 56 8.32 -16.66 -6.95
N LYS A 57 9.44 -16.05 -6.58
CA LYS A 57 10.60 -15.90 -7.48
C LYS A 57 11.27 -17.25 -7.76
N CYS A 58 11.35 -18.13 -6.74
CA CYS A 58 11.91 -19.45 -6.89
C CYS A 58 11.03 -20.36 -7.77
N GLN A 59 9.71 -20.34 -7.62
CA GLN A 59 8.78 -21.15 -8.43
C GLN A 59 9.02 -21.04 -9.95
N GLY A 60 9.33 -19.83 -10.44
CA GLY A 60 9.57 -19.60 -11.87
C GLY A 60 11.00 -19.93 -12.34
N SER A 61 11.92 -20.29 -11.43
CA SER A 61 13.36 -20.41 -11.72
C SER A 61 13.88 -21.84 -11.75
N GLY A 62 13.15 -22.79 -11.15
CA GLY A 62 13.61 -24.18 -10.94
C GLY A 62 14.51 -24.36 -9.71
N VAL A 63 14.67 -23.35 -8.85
CA VAL A 63 15.36 -23.42 -7.57
C VAL A 63 14.32 -23.61 -6.46
N LYS A 64 14.51 -24.62 -5.60
CA LYS A 64 13.60 -24.90 -4.47
C LYS A 64 13.75 -23.85 -3.36
N PRO A 65 12.67 -23.17 -2.93
CA PRO A 65 12.71 -22.22 -1.81
C PRO A 65 12.68 -22.95 -0.47
N ILE A 66 13.54 -22.56 0.46
CA ILE A 66 13.48 -22.95 1.86
C ILE A 66 13.17 -21.70 2.68
N ILE A 67 11.98 -21.68 3.27
CA ILE A 67 11.52 -20.56 4.11
C ILE A 67 12.03 -20.79 5.54
N GLY A 68 12.65 -19.79 6.12
CA GLY A 68 13.11 -19.79 7.48
C GLY A 68 13.18 -18.38 8.09
N ALA A 69 13.68 -18.32 9.30
CA ALA A 69 14.03 -17.07 9.97
C ALA A 69 15.16 -17.30 10.97
N GLU A 70 16.01 -16.32 11.15
CA GLU A 70 16.89 -16.23 12.31
C GLU A 70 16.11 -15.56 13.45
N VAL A 71 15.65 -16.33 14.40
CA VAL A 71 14.90 -15.83 15.55
C VAL A 71 15.84 -15.44 16.70
N TYR A 72 15.39 -14.48 17.51
CA TYR A 72 16.10 -14.03 18.69
C TYR A 72 15.54 -14.73 19.92
N VAL A 73 16.38 -15.51 20.64
CA VAL A 73 15.98 -16.22 21.86
C VAL A 73 16.48 -15.46 23.08
N ALA A 74 15.58 -15.04 23.96
CA ALA A 74 15.93 -14.38 25.20
C ALA A 74 16.69 -15.36 26.13
N PRO A 75 17.72 -14.90 26.88
CA PRO A 75 18.43 -15.76 27.84
C PRO A 75 17.52 -16.30 28.96
N GLY A 76 16.40 -15.63 29.22
CA GLY A 76 15.38 -16.02 30.20
C GLY A 76 13.99 -15.82 29.57
N SER A 77 13.07 -15.20 30.30
CA SER A 77 11.73 -14.90 29.79
C SER A 77 11.74 -13.78 28.76
N ARG A 78 10.94 -13.93 27.70
CA ARG A 78 10.71 -12.91 26.65
C ARG A 78 10.16 -11.59 27.21
N PHE A 79 9.51 -11.63 28.36
CA PHE A 79 8.95 -10.44 29.04
C PHE A 79 10.00 -9.62 29.80
N SER A 80 11.17 -10.20 30.12
CA SER A 80 12.24 -9.48 30.80
C SER A 80 12.86 -8.42 29.89
N LYS A 81 12.93 -7.17 30.38
CA LYS A 81 13.55 -6.04 29.67
C LYS A 81 14.94 -5.69 30.26
N GLU A 82 15.56 -6.61 30.98
CA GLU A 82 16.89 -6.45 31.49
C GLU A 82 17.91 -7.00 30.48
N ALA A 83 18.86 -6.18 30.07
CA ALA A 83 20.05 -6.68 29.41
C ALA A 83 20.97 -7.25 30.52
N ASN A 84 21.29 -8.54 30.43
CA ASN A 84 22.16 -9.19 31.38
C ASN A 84 23.63 -8.77 31.13
N SER A 85 23.91 -7.49 31.33
CA SER A 85 25.21 -6.87 31.06
C SER A 85 26.33 -7.43 31.93
N ALA A 86 25.98 -8.00 33.11
CA ALA A 86 26.94 -8.59 34.02
C ALA A 86 27.50 -9.93 33.56
N SER A 87 26.72 -10.74 32.83
CA SER A 87 27.16 -12.03 32.26
C SER A 87 27.74 -11.91 30.84
N GLY A 88 27.63 -10.76 30.21
CA GLY A 88 28.01 -10.54 28.82
C GLY A 88 27.11 -11.24 27.78
N GLU A 89 25.93 -11.73 28.17
CA GLU A 89 25.00 -12.51 27.34
C GLU A 89 24.21 -11.64 26.33
N GLY A 90 24.24 -10.34 26.51
CA GLY A 90 23.43 -9.44 25.66
C GLY A 90 21.94 -9.57 25.93
N SER A 91 21.10 -9.14 24.96
CA SER A 91 19.64 -9.17 25.09
C SER A 91 19.00 -10.42 24.49
N ALA A 92 19.67 -11.13 23.58
CA ALA A 92 19.16 -12.32 22.89
C ALA A 92 20.26 -13.11 22.19
N PHE A 93 20.03 -14.41 22.02
CA PHE A 93 20.81 -15.32 21.19
C PHE A 93 20.14 -15.53 19.84
N HIS A 94 20.92 -15.86 18.79
CA HIS A 94 20.42 -16.21 17.47
C HIS A 94 20.10 -17.70 17.39
N LEU A 95 19.08 -18.05 16.64
CA LEU A 95 18.70 -19.43 16.34
C LEU A 95 18.07 -19.50 14.94
N ILE A 96 18.55 -20.42 14.09
CA ILE A 96 17.99 -20.60 12.76
C ILE A 96 16.86 -21.62 12.79
N LEU A 97 15.69 -21.23 12.29
CA LEU A 97 14.55 -22.12 12.14
C LEU A 97 14.15 -22.18 10.66
N LEU A 98 14.06 -23.41 10.10
CA LEU A 98 13.67 -23.68 8.73
C LEU A 98 12.34 -24.44 8.73
N CYS A 99 11.42 -24.08 7.83
CA CYS A 99 10.14 -24.76 7.67
C CYS A 99 10.33 -26.09 6.93
N GLU A 100 10.12 -27.20 7.60
CA GLU A 100 10.11 -28.53 7.00
C GLU A 100 8.84 -28.76 6.17
N ASN A 101 7.70 -28.19 6.62
CA ASN A 101 6.39 -28.34 6.00
C ASN A 101 5.44 -27.19 6.39
N ASN A 102 4.17 -27.30 6.02
CA ASN A 102 3.15 -26.27 6.31
C ASN A 102 2.86 -26.11 7.82
N VAL A 103 3.03 -27.16 8.64
CA VAL A 103 2.91 -27.05 10.10
C VAL A 103 4.04 -26.18 10.65
N GLY A 104 5.27 -26.44 10.19
CA GLY A 104 6.43 -25.63 10.55
C GLY A 104 6.28 -24.17 10.13
N TYR A 105 5.71 -23.90 8.95
CA TYR A 105 5.43 -22.53 8.54
C TYR A 105 4.48 -21.79 9.50
N LYS A 106 3.38 -22.42 9.88
CA LYS A 106 2.43 -21.83 10.86
C LYS A 106 3.08 -21.60 12.22
N ASN A 107 3.89 -22.56 12.69
CA ASN A 107 4.62 -22.44 13.94
C ASN A 107 5.67 -21.32 13.87
N LEU A 108 6.42 -21.19 12.78
CA LEU A 108 7.36 -20.10 12.58
C LEU A 108 6.65 -18.73 12.52
N SER A 109 5.51 -18.65 11.83
CA SER A 109 4.66 -17.47 11.79
C SER A 109 4.25 -17.02 13.20
N ARG A 110 3.81 -17.96 14.05
CA ARG A 110 3.45 -17.69 15.47
C ARG A 110 4.65 -17.25 16.30
N LEU A 111 5.79 -17.93 16.16
CA LEU A 111 7.03 -17.59 16.88
C LEU A 111 7.49 -16.18 16.57
N VAL A 112 7.63 -15.84 15.29
CA VAL A 112 8.05 -14.51 14.84
C VAL A 112 7.04 -13.44 15.28
N SER A 113 5.75 -13.70 15.17
CA SER A 113 4.69 -12.78 15.63
C SER A 113 4.73 -12.56 17.13
N THR A 114 4.92 -13.61 17.93
CA THR A 114 5.07 -13.53 19.40
C THR A 114 6.27 -12.66 19.78
N GLY A 115 7.37 -12.78 19.04
CA GLY A 115 8.53 -11.92 19.23
C GLY A 115 8.22 -10.43 19.16
N TYR A 116 7.39 -10.01 18.19
CA TYR A 116 6.94 -8.62 18.06
C TYR A 116 5.85 -8.22 19.03
N LYS A 117 4.90 -9.09 19.33
CA LYS A 117 3.73 -8.79 20.16
C LYS A 117 4.08 -8.72 21.65
N GLU A 118 4.93 -9.63 22.13
CA GLU A 118 5.20 -9.86 23.55
C GLU A 118 6.65 -9.62 23.94
N GLY A 119 7.61 -10.07 23.13
CA GLY A 119 9.02 -10.15 23.50
C GLY A 119 9.91 -9.02 22.99
N PHE A 120 9.34 -7.94 22.45
CA PHE A 120 10.15 -6.88 21.87
C PHE A 120 10.93 -6.09 22.94
N TYR A 121 12.25 -6.19 22.85
CA TYR A 121 13.20 -5.37 23.59
C TYR A 121 14.47 -5.21 22.75
N TYR A 122 14.62 -4.10 22.06
CA TYR A 122 15.58 -3.83 20.96
C TYR A 122 15.44 -4.78 19.75
N LYS A 123 15.05 -6.05 19.98
CA LYS A 123 14.84 -7.10 18.98
C LYS A 123 13.55 -7.85 19.32
N PRO A 124 12.87 -8.45 18.33
CA PRO A 124 11.69 -9.31 18.56
C PRO A 124 12.15 -10.66 19.11
N ARG A 125 12.06 -10.87 20.42
CA ARG A 125 12.58 -12.04 21.11
C ARG A 125 11.48 -13.05 21.42
N ILE A 126 11.78 -14.30 21.20
CA ILE A 126 11.06 -15.44 21.80
C ILE A 126 11.82 -15.95 23.01
N ASP A 127 11.27 -16.93 23.70
CA ASP A 127 11.96 -17.68 24.75
C ASP A 127 11.79 -19.20 24.56
N LYS A 128 12.47 -20.00 25.40
CA LYS A 128 12.41 -21.44 25.32
C LYS A 128 11.02 -22.02 25.58
N GLU A 129 10.17 -21.32 26.32
CA GLU A 129 8.79 -21.74 26.58
C GLU A 129 7.95 -21.71 25.29
N VAL A 130 7.90 -20.57 24.61
CA VAL A 130 7.11 -20.44 23.38
C VAL A 130 7.71 -21.24 22.23
N LEU A 131 9.06 -21.39 22.18
CA LEU A 131 9.73 -22.23 21.22
C LEU A 131 9.32 -23.71 21.38
N ALA A 132 9.26 -24.20 22.63
CA ALA A 132 8.83 -25.56 22.92
C ALA A 132 7.37 -25.82 22.50
N ALA A 133 6.48 -24.85 22.65
CA ALA A 133 5.09 -24.95 22.25
C ALA A 133 4.88 -24.97 20.72
N HIS A 134 5.87 -24.51 19.93
CA HIS A 134 5.76 -24.32 18.48
C HIS A 134 6.95 -24.90 17.69
N SER A 135 7.53 -26.02 18.13
CA SER A 135 8.70 -26.66 17.50
C SER A 135 8.37 -27.64 16.38
N GLU A 136 7.12 -28.10 16.28
CA GLU A 136 6.70 -29.11 15.28
C GLU A 136 6.86 -28.58 13.85
N GLY A 137 7.37 -29.45 12.95
CA GLY A 137 7.57 -29.13 11.53
C GLY A 137 8.68 -28.10 11.26
N LEU A 138 9.53 -27.80 12.27
CA LEU A 138 10.69 -26.95 12.12
C LEU A 138 11.99 -27.76 12.23
N ILE A 139 12.97 -27.38 11.41
CA ILE A 139 14.37 -27.81 11.53
C ILE A 139 15.14 -26.66 12.16
N CYS A 140 15.99 -26.99 13.16
CA CYS A 140 16.73 -26.02 13.95
C CYS A 140 18.23 -26.15 13.71
N LEU A 141 18.92 -25.00 13.46
CA LEU A 141 20.37 -24.91 13.37
C LEU A 141 20.88 -24.02 14.53
N SER A 142 22.05 -24.34 15.08
CA SER A 142 22.60 -23.65 16.28
C SER A 142 23.04 -22.21 16.07
N ALA A 143 22.94 -21.69 14.84
CA ALA A 143 23.28 -20.34 14.39
C ALA A 143 24.78 -19.99 14.47
N CYS A 144 25.09 -18.70 14.24
CA CYS A 144 26.44 -18.11 14.20
C CYS A 144 27.08 -17.96 15.62
N LEU A 145 28.16 -17.21 15.74
CA LEU A 145 28.83 -16.87 17.04
C LEU A 145 27.88 -16.22 18.07
N LYS A 146 26.74 -15.69 17.64
CA LYS A 146 25.69 -15.15 18.52
C LYS A 146 24.66 -16.21 18.95
N GLY A 147 24.75 -17.44 18.44
CA GLY A 147 23.92 -18.55 18.90
C GLY A 147 24.34 -19.00 20.29
N GLU A 148 23.39 -19.44 21.13
CA GLU A 148 23.65 -19.77 22.55
C GLU A 148 24.78 -20.81 22.71
N VAL A 149 24.76 -21.88 21.90
CA VAL A 149 25.78 -22.95 21.96
C VAL A 149 27.15 -22.46 21.51
N ALA A 150 27.24 -21.78 20.37
CA ALA A 150 28.49 -21.22 19.85
C ALA A 150 29.06 -20.14 20.79
N TRP A 151 28.21 -19.29 21.36
CA TRP A 151 28.58 -18.27 22.32
C TRP A 151 29.21 -18.88 23.61
N LEU A 152 28.65 -19.98 24.13
CA LEU A 152 29.20 -20.73 25.28
C LEU A 152 30.54 -21.40 24.93
N CYS A 153 30.63 -22.01 23.76
CA CYS A 153 31.87 -22.60 23.22
C CYS A 153 32.98 -21.53 23.12
N GLY A 154 32.70 -20.37 22.54
CA GLY A 154 33.67 -19.29 22.43
C GLY A 154 34.23 -18.78 23.76
N ARG A 155 33.50 -19.00 24.87
CA ARG A 155 33.87 -18.60 26.23
C ARG A 155 34.39 -19.74 27.10
N ASN A 156 34.68 -20.89 26.53
CA ASN A 156 35.17 -22.09 27.21
C ASN A 156 34.19 -22.66 28.27
N ARG A 157 32.89 -22.44 28.09
CA ARG A 157 31.80 -22.99 28.92
C ARG A 157 31.22 -24.25 28.27
N VAL A 158 32.07 -25.26 28.01
CA VAL A 158 31.71 -26.42 27.15
C VAL A 158 30.62 -27.28 27.79
N GLU A 159 30.68 -27.50 29.13
CA GLU A 159 29.64 -28.28 29.83
C GLU A 159 28.24 -27.65 29.67
N GLU A 160 28.15 -26.32 29.74
CA GLU A 160 26.89 -25.61 29.56
C GLU A 160 26.46 -25.63 28.08
N ALA A 161 27.41 -25.58 27.16
CA ALA A 161 27.13 -25.75 25.73
C ALA A 161 26.55 -27.13 25.43
N VAL A 162 27.10 -28.21 26.03
CA VAL A 162 26.56 -29.56 25.93
C VAL A 162 25.14 -29.65 26.51
N ALA A 163 24.91 -29.07 27.70
CA ALA A 163 23.59 -29.09 28.32
C ALA A 163 22.55 -28.33 27.45
N THR A 164 22.93 -27.19 26.89
CA THR A 164 22.09 -26.39 25.99
C THR A 164 21.80 -27.13 24.68
N ALA A 165 22.84 -27.71 24.05
CA ALA A 165 22.67 -28.48 22.81
C ALA A 165 21.78 -29.71 23.01
N ARG A 166 21.91 -30.40 24.17
CA ARG A 166 21.05 -31.50 24.57
C ARG A 166 19.58 -31.07 24.65
N TRP A 167 19.30 -29.94 25.30
CA TRP A 167 17.94 -29.41 25.39
C TRP A 167 17.34 -29.15 24.00
N PHE A 168 18.10 -28.53 23.08
CA PHE A 168 17.63 -28.32 21.71
C PHE A 168 17.44 -29.65 20.96
N SER A 169 18.32 -30.63 21.14
CA SER A 169 18.19 -31.93 20.47
C SER A 169 16.99 -32.75 20.96
N GLU A 170 16.64 -32.62 22.24
CA GLU A 170 15.43 -33.23 22.81
C GLU A 170 14.15 -32.55 22.31
N LEU A 171 14.18 -31.22 22.11
CA LEU A 171 13.06 -30.47 21.54
C LEU A 171 12.87 -30.72 20.04
N PHE A 172 13.96 -30.88 19.29
CA PHE A 172 13.97 -31.10 17.83
C PHE A 172 14.57 -32.47 17.50
N PRO A 173 13.95 -33.62 17.87
CA PRO A 173 14.52 -34.93 17.64
C PRO A 173 14.73 -35.16 16.13
N GLU A 174 15.95 -35.51 15.73
CA GLU A 174 16.41 -35.68 14.33
C GLU A 174 16.31 -34.42 13.45
N ARG A 175 16.07 -33.25 14.06
CA ARG A 175 15.87 -31.97 13.37
C ARG A 175 16.75 -30.87 13.92
N TYR A 176 17.68 -31.17 14.82
CA TYR A 176 18.66 -30.22 15.36
C TYR A 176 20.04 -30.49 14.79
N TYR A 177 20.71 -29.44 14.31
CA TYR A 177 22.02 -29.50 13.68
C TYR A 177 22.97 -28.49 14.35
N ILE A 178 24.21 -28.91 14.61
CA ILE A 178 25.28 -28.01 15.01
C ILE A 178 25.82 -27.30 13.78
N GLU A 179 25.72 -25.98 13.75
CA GLU A 179 26.12 -25.14 12.61
C GLU A 179 27.58 -24.76 12.72
N LEU A 180 28.33 -25.00 11.64
CA LEU A 180 29.74 -24.57 11.48
C LEU A 180 29.79 -23.48 10.40
N GLN A 181 30.62 -22.45 10.66
CA GLN A 181 30.87 -21.35 9.72
C GLN A 181 32.38 -21.17 9.49
N GLU A 182 32.78 -20.76 8.29
CA GLU A 182 34.16 -20.44 7.94
C GLU A 182 34.23 -19.04 7.35
N ASN A 183 34.52 -18.07 8.22
CA ASN A 183 34.52 -16.64 7.91
C ASN A 183 35.86 -15.94 8.23
N THR A 184 36.92 -16.71 8.42
CA THR A 184 38.28 -16.27 8.74
C THR A 184 38.45 -15.53 10.10
N LEU A 185 37.40 -15.49 10.91
CA LEU A 185 37.48 -14.90 12.25
C LEU A 185 38.16 -15.88 13.22
N PRO A 186 39.21 -15.45 14.00
CA PRO A 186 39.85 -16.31 15.01
C PRO A 186 38.86 -16.90 16.04
N GLU A 187 37.87 -16.10 16.44
CA GLU A 187 36.84 -16.51 17.37
C GLU A 187 35.95 -17.62 16.80
N GLN A 188 35.74 -17.63 15.50
CA GLN A 188 34.97 -18.66 14.79
C GLN A 188 35.75 -19.99 14.80
N THR A 189 37.04 -19.94 14.52
CA THR A 189 37.90 -21.14 14.55
C THR A 189 37.88 -21.81 15.94
N VAL A 190 38.07 -21.02 17.01
CA VAL A 190 37.99 -21.50 18.40
C VAL A 190 36.62 -22.08 18.74
N ALA A 191 35.53 -21.43 18.27
CA ALA A 191 34.18 -21.95 18.47
C ALA A 191 33.95 -23.25 17.71
N ASN A 192 34.39 -23.37 16.47
CA ASN A 192 34.24 -24.58 15.64
C ASN A 192 34.90 -25.80 16.25
N GLU A 193 36.14 -25.68 16.80
CA GLU A 193 36.81 -26.78 17.46
C GLU A 193 35.95 -27.37 18.60
N ARG A 194 35.36 -26.52 19.43
CA ARG A 194 34.51 -26.93 20.56
C ARG A 194 33.12 -27.39 20.12
N LEU A 195 32.54 -26.77 19.07
CA LEU A 195 31.28 -27.24 18.49
C LEU A 195 31.40 -28.66 17.94
N LEU A 196 32.57 -29.02 17.37
CA LEU A 196 32.86 -30.40 16.95
C LEU A 196 32.94 -31.35 18.15
N GLU A 197 33.47 -30.92 19.32
CA GLU A 197 33.46 -31.72 20.54
C GLU A 197 32.03 -31.95 21.04
N VAL A 198 31.21 -30.90 21.14
CA VAL A 198 29.78 -30.96 21.53
C VAL A 198 29.01 -31.90 20.62
N ALA A 199 29.23 -31.79 19.29
CA ALA A 199 28.53 -32.60 18.29
C ALA A 199 28.90 -34.09 18.44
N ARG A 200 30.19 -34.41 18.71
CA ARG A 200 30.66 -35.79 18.95
C ARG A 200 30.10 -36.37 20.25
N GLU A 201 30.11 -35.62 21.33
CA GLU A 201 29.62 -36.05 22.65
C GLU A 201 28.12 -36.42 22.57
N LEU A 202 27.31 -35.61 21.89
CA LEU A 202 25.87 -35.81 21.77
C LEU A 202 25.44 -36.56 20.52
N SER A 203 26.39 -36.96 19.65
CA SER A 203 26.13 -37.59 18.36
C SER A 203 25.20 -36.78 17.48
N LEU A 204 25.38 -35.45 17.48
CA LEU A 204 24.56 -34.50 16.70
C LEU A 204 25.12 -34.33 15.29
N PRO A 205 24.25 -34.18 14.27
CA PRO A 205 24.67 -33.89 12.90
C PRO A 205 25.20 -32.47 12.77
N LEU A 206 26.22 -32.32 11.91
CA LEU A 206 26.81 -31.03 11.56
C LEU A 206 26.14 -30.41 10.30
N VAL A 207 26.13 -29.10 10.19
CA VAL A 207 25.72 -28.40 8.97
C VAL A 207 26.65 -27.23 8.69
N ALA A 208 27.05 -27.03 7.42
CA ALA A 208 27.91 -25.96 6.98
C ALA A 208 27.09 -24.77 6.45
N THR A 209 27.33 -23.57 6.94
CA THR A 209 26.71 -22.32 6.45
C THR A 209 27.73 -21.22 6.28
N ASN A 210 27.30 -20.04 5.76
CA ASN A 210 28.20 -18.90 5.59
C ASN A 210 27.58 -17.58 6.10
N ASP A 211 26.41 -17.59 6.70
CA ASP A 211 25.77 -16.38 7.26
C ASP A 211 25.80 -15.18 6.25
N CYS A 212 25.29 -15.45 5.04
CA CYS A 212 25.45 -14.53 3.91
C CYS A 212 24.65 -13.23 4.10
N HIS A 213 25.31 -12.08 4.00
CA HIS A 213 24.68 -10.76 4.13
C HIS A 213 24.75 -9.93 2.84
N TYR A 214 25.64 -10.28 1.90
CA TYR A 214 25.77 -9.66 0.58
C TYR A 214 26.08 -10.71 -0.47
N LEU A 215 25.84 -10.34 -1.76
CA LEU A 215 25.80 -11.33 -2.83
C LEU A 215 27.19 -11.72 -3.32
N ASN A 216 28.10 -10.77 -3.51
CA ASN A 216 29.44 -10.99 -4.03
C ASN A 216 30.49 -10.44 -3.05
N LYS A 217 31.69 -10.99 -3.05
CA LYS A 217 32.78 -10.52 -2.18
C LYS A 217 33.09 -9.02 -2.38
N ALA A 218 32.96 -8.52 -3.61
CA ALA A 218 33.16 -7.11 -3.93
C ALA A 218 32.12 -6.17 -3.29
N ASP A 219 30.97 -6.67 -2.86
CA ASP A 219 29.90 -5.88 -2.25
C ASP A 219 30.17 -5.56 -0.76
N ALA A 220 31.24 -6.11 -0.17
CA ALA A 220 31.61 -5.92 1.24
C ALA A 220 31.74 -4.43 1.63
N HIS A 221 32.34 -3.60 0.78
CA HIS A 221 32.46 -2.16 1.04
C HIS A 221 31.10 -1.44 1.03
N ALA A 222 30.24 -1.75 0.05
CA ALA A 222 28.89 -1.18 -0.01
C ALA A 222 28.04 -1.65 1.19
N HIS A 223 28.21 -2.88 1.63
CA HIS A 223 27.58 -3.41 2.84
C HIS A 223 28.03 -2.66 4.11
N GLU A 224 29.32 -2.34 4.24
CA GLU A 224 29.83 -1.55 5.37
C GLU A 224 29.22 -0.14 5.42
N ILE A 225 29.01 0.48 4.26
CA ILE A 225 28.31 1.77 4.12
C ILE A 225 26.82 1.62 4.46
N LEU A 226 26.16 0.49 4.09
CA LEU A 226 24.79 0.19 4.49
C LEU A 226 24.66 0.16 6.02
N LEU A 227 25.58 -0.49 6.73
CA LEU A 227 25.58 -0.51 8.20
C LEU A 227 25.69 0.91 8.78
N CYS A 228 26.51 1.77 8.20
CA CYS A 228 26.61 3.18 8.61
C CYS A 228 25.28 3.92 8.40
N ILE A 229 24.63 3.73 7.25
CA ILE A 229 23.32 4.33 6.94
C ILE A 229 22.26 3.92 7.97
N GLN A 230 22.17 2.63 8.25
CA GLN A 230 21.15 2.07 9.15
C GLN A 230 21.38 2.42 10.62
N THR A 231 22.64 2.55 11.04
CA THR A 231 22.97 2.93 12.43
C THR A 231 23.14 4.44 12.64
N GLY A 232 23.00 5.24 11.58
CA GLY A 232 23.16 6.70 11.62
C GLY A 232 24.61 7.15 11.88
N LYS A 233 25.60 6.33 11.47
CA LYS A 233 27.04 6.56 11.63
C LYS A 233 27.69 6.94 10.29
N THR A 234 28.94 7.37 10.35
CA THR A 234 29.79 7.61 9.19
C THR A 234 30.95 6.60 9.14
N MET A 235 31.64 6.49 7.99
CA MET A 235 32.81 5.63 7.84
C MET A 235 33.99 6.06 8.73
N ASN A 236 34.01 7.32 9.19
CA ASN A 236 35.04 7.88 10.08
C ASN A 236 34.76 7.63 11.58
N ASP A 237 33.57 7.17 11.94
CA ASP A 237 33.24 6.84 13.33
C ASP A 237 33.98 5.58 13.79
N GLU A 238 34.78 5.68 14.83
CA GLU A 238 35.56 4.54 15.38
C GLU A 238 34.66 3.44 15.96
N ASN A 239 33.57 3.83 16.62
CA ASN A 239 32.60 2.94 17.28
C ASN A 239 31.42 2.59 16.41
N ARG A 240 31.60 2.47 15.09
CA ARG A 240 30.54 2.03 14.18
C ARG A 240 30.43 0.51 14.10
N MET A 241 29.25 0.02 13.83
CA MET A 241 29.04 -1.40 13.52
C MET A 241 29.76 -1.75 12.21
N ARG A 242 30.55 -2.82 12.24
CA ARG A 242 31.23 -3.36 11.06
C ARG A 242 31.42 -4.87 11.19
N PHE A 243 31.51 -5.55 10.08
CA PHE A 243 31.97 -6.93 10.04
C PHE A 243 33.50 -6.93 9.96
N SER A 244 34.13 -7.80 10.75
CA SER A 244 35.59 -7.86 10.83
C SER A 244 36.25 -8.65 9.70
N ALA A 245 35.43 -9.23 8.79
CA ALA A 245 35.88 -9.99 7.62
C ALA A 245 34.96 -9.72 6.42
N ASP A 246 35.45 -9.94 5.20
CA ASP A 246 34.72 -9.79 3.95
C ASP A 246 34.20 -11.12 3.39
N GLU A 247 33.97 -12.11 4.27
CA GLU A 247 33.66 -13.50 3.93
C GLU A 247 32.15 -13.81 3.96
N PHE A 248 31.29 -12.85 4.30
CA PHE A 248 29.84 -13.02 4.46
C PHE A 248 29.06 -12.90 3.14
N TYR A 249 29.68 -13.26 2.01
CA TYR A 249 29.04 -13.29 0.68
C TYR A 249 28.51 -14.69 0.34
N MET A 250 27.66 -14.75 -0.68
CA MET A 250 27.17 -16.02 -1.20
C MET A 250 28.26 -16.76 -1.95
N LYS A 251 28.98 -17.64 -1.21
CA LYS A 251 30.05 -18.48 -1.74
C LYS A 251 29.52 -19.52 -2.70
N SER A 252 30.30 -19.87 -3.72
CA SER A 252 30.01 -20.99 -4.63
C SER A 252 30.13 -22.33 -3.90
N PRO A 253 29.52 -23.41 -4.41
CA PRO A 253 29.69 -24.77 -3.86
C PRO A 253 31.15 -25.21 -3.78
N GLN A 254 32.00 -24.76 -4.71
CA GLN A 254 33.43 -25.06 -4.72
C GLN A 254 34.17 -24.34 -3.60
N GLU A 255 33.86 -23.05 -3.35
CA GLU A 255 34.43 -22.28 -2.24
C GLU A 255 34.02 -22.88 -0.89
N MET A 256 32.76 -23.29 -0.76
CA MET A 256 32.27 -23.97 0.44
C MET A 256 32.93 -25.34 0.65
N ALA A 257 33.10 -26.13 -0.42
CA ALA A 257 33.78 -27.41 -0.34
C ALA A 257 35.27 -27.27 0.06
N ALA A 258 35.93 -26.21 -0.40
CA ALA A 258 37.31 -25.91 0.01
C ALA A 258 37.38 -25.47 1.49
N ALA A 259 36.43 -24.63 1.94
CA ALA A 259 36.38 -24.15 3.33
C ALA A 259 36.09 -25.28 4.32
N PHE A 260 35.19 -26.19 4.00
CA PHE A 260 34.77 -27.30 4.89
C PHE A 260 35.38 -28.65 4.50
N HIS A 261 36.60 -28.70 3.94
CA HIS A 261 37.27 -29.93 3.57
C HIS A 261 37.45 -30.91 4.73
N TYR A 262 37.44 -30.42 5.97
CA TYR A 262 37.60 -31.19 7.20
C TYR A 262 36.29 -31.79 7.73
N ALA A 263 35.12 -31.32 7.22
CA ALA A 263 33.80 -31.75 7.65
C ALA A 263 32.84 -31.95 6.43
N PRO A 264 33.14 -32.86 5.50
CA PRO A 264 32.37 -33.03 4.26
C PRO A 264 30.91 -33.42 4.51
N GLU A 265 30.61 -34.09 5.62
CA GLU A 265 29.24 -34.43 6.01
C GLU A 265 28.40 -33.22 6.33
N ALA A 266 28.99 -32.13 6.82
CA ALA A 266 28.29 -30.87 7.10
C ALA A 266 27.76 -30.23 5.81
N LEU A 267 28.49 -30.36 4.68
CA LEU A 267 28.05 -29.93 3.36
C LEU A 267 26.93 -30.87 2.83
N ALA A 268 27.10 -32.19 2.94
CA ALA A 268 26.09 -33.14 2.49
C ALA A 268 24.76 -32.97 3.23
N ASN A 269 24.80 -32.60 4.52
CA ASN A 269 23.60 -32.35 5.30
C ASN A 269 22.82 -31.14 4.84
N THR A 270 23.42 -30.12 4.18
CA THR A 270 22.69 -28.99 3.61
C THR A 270 21.69 -29.43 2.55
N VAL A 271 22.08 -30.40 1.70
CA VAL A 271 21.22 -30.99 0.69
C VAL A 271 20.13 -31.87 1.31
N ARG A 272 20.48 -32.70 2.31
CA ARG A 272 19.50 -33.52 3.05
C ARG A 272 18.43 -32.67 3.73
N ILE A 273 18.82 -31.56 4.35
CA ILE A 273 17.87 -30.59 4.93
C ILE A 273 16.98 -30.01 3.83
N ALA A 274 17.57 -29.62 2.71
CA ALA A 274 16.81 -29.07 1.57
C ALA A 274 15.80 -30.08 1.00
N GLU A 275 16.11 -31.37 0.96
CA GLU A 275 15.18 -32.41 0.54
C GLU A 275 13.99 -32.56 1.48
N ARG A 276 14.20 -32.38 2.78
CA ARG A 276 13.17 -32.46 3.83
C ARG A 276 12.22 -31.25 3.83
N CYS A 277 12.68 -30.07 3.46
CA CYS A 277 11.88 -28.83 3.46
C CYS A 277 10.92 -28.82 2.29
N ASN A 278 9.62 -29.08 2.53
CA ASN A 278 8.58 -29.12 1.51
C ASN A 278 7.37 -28.30 1.96
N LEU A 279 7.37 -27.02 1.57
CA LEU A 279 6.31 -26.04 1.86
C LEU A 279 5.56 -25.70 0.57
N GLU A 280 4.23 -25.73 0.63
CA GLU A 280 3.36 -25.33 -0.46
C GLU A 280 2.34 -24.31 0.02
N PHE A 281 2.21 -23.18 -0.69
CA PHE A 281 1.17 -22.17 -0.44
C PHE A 281 -0.05 -22.41 -1.33
N ASP A 282 -1.22 -22.30 -0.74
CA ASP A 282 -2.49 -22.22 -1.47
C ASP A 282 -2.75 -20.79 -1.92
N PHE A 283 -2.81 -20.58 -3.24
CA PHE A 283 -3.11 -19.29 -3.86
C PHE A 283 -4.51 -19.23 -4.50
N LYS A 284 -5.35 -20.22 -4.23
CA LYS A 284 -6.68 -20.34 -4.86
C LYS A 284 -7.82 -20.05 -3.90
N THR A 285 -7.61 -20.33 -2.62
CA THR A 285 -8.64 -20.18 -1.59
C THR A 285 -8.68 -18.75 -1.08
N TYR A 286 -9.86 -18.14 -1.06
CA TYR A 286 -10.10 -16.84 -0.43
C TYR A 286 -10.56 -17.04 1.01
N HIS A 287 -10.02 -16.25 1.92
CA HIS A 287 -10.29 -16.28 3.35
C HIS A 287 -11.16 -15.08 3.74
N PHE A 288 -12.48 -15.24 3.61
CA PHE A 288 -13.43 -14.18 3.95
C PHE A 288 -13.58 -14.03 5.45
N PRO A 289 -13.66 -12.78 5.96
CA PRO A 289 -14.07 -12.53 7.34
C PRO A 289 -15.42 -13.16 7.63
N ARG A 290 -15.63 -13.62 8.87
CA ARG A 290 -16.93 -14.13 9.29
C ARG A 290 -17.85 -12.97 9.62
N PHE A 291 -19.00 -12.93 8.96
CA PHE A 291 -20.12 -12.06 9.30
C PHE A 291 -21.26 -12.93 9.83
N GLU A 292 -21.77 -12.61 11.01
CA GLU A 292 -22.83 -13.39 11.64
C GLU A 292 -24.18 -12.71 11.40
N PRO A 293 -25.05 -13.30 10.55
CA PRO A 293 -26.41 -12.79 10.39
C PRO A 293 -27.25 -13.08 11.63
N PRO A 294 -28.40 -12.40 11.79
CA PRO A 294 -29.36 -12.71 12.84
C PRO A 294 -29.80 -14.20 12.85
N PRO A 295 -30.11 -14.78 13.99
CA PRO A 295 -30.57 -16.18 14.08
C PRO A 295 -31.75 -16.47 13.14
N GLY A 296 -31.59 -17.45 12.26
CA GLY A 296 -32.62 -17.88 11.31
C GLY A 296 -32.60 -17.19 9.95
N GLU A 297 -31.69 -16.28 9.70
CA GLU A 297 -31.50 -15.60 8.40
C GLU A 297 -30.14 -15.99 7.80
N SER A 298 -30.10 -16.28 6.52
CA SER A 298 -28.83 -16.47 5.80
C SER A 298 -28.22 -15.14 5.35
N LEU A 299 -26.92 -15.12 4.96
CA LEU A 299 -26.27 -13.93 4.41
C LEU A 299 -26.97 -13.46 3.12
N ASP A 300 -27.43 -14.38 2.29
CA ASP A 300 -28.13 -14.11 1.04
C ASP A 300 -29.48 -13.40 1.29
N GLU A 301 -30.27 -13.92 2.23
CA GLU A 301 -31.56 -13.34 2.62
C GLU A 301 -31.38 -11.97 3.28
N MET A 302 -30.39 -11.83 4.14
CA MET A 302 -30.06 -10.55 4.78
C MET A 302 -29.69 -9.47 3.76
N LEU A 303 -28.80 -9.80 2.82
CA LEU A 303 -28.39 -8.86 1.77
C LEU A 303 -29.60 -8.46 0.91
N GLU A 304 -30.42 -9.43 0.48
CA GLU A 304 -31.61 -9.17 -0.32
C GLU A 304 -32.60 -8.25 0.39
N ARG A 305 -32.92 -8.56 1.65
CA ARG A 305 -33.79 -7.72 2.47
C ARG A 305 -33.27 -6.30 2.61
N GLN A 306 -31.99 -6.13 3.03
CA GLN A 306 -31.39 -4.81 3.20
C GLN A 306 -31.35 -4.03 1.89
N ALA A 307 -31.08 -4.69 0.75
CA ALA A 307 -31.03 -4.05 -0.54
C ALA A 307 -32.43 -3.57 -0.99
N HIS A 308 -33.48 -4.35 -0.76
CA HIS A 308 -34.86 -3.94 -1.07
C HIS A 308 -35.38 -2.81 -0.17
N GLU A 309 -35.14 -2.91 1.15
CA GLU A 309 -35.46 -1.86 2.11
C GLU A 309 -34.75 -0.56 1.76
N GLY A 310 -33.43 -0.63 1.56
CA GLY A 310 -32.60 0.53 1.23
C GLY A 310 -32.93 1.14 -0.13
N LEU A 311 -33.26 0.35 -1.16
CA LEU A 311 -33.71 0.91 -2.42
C LEU A 311 -35.04 1.66 -2.26
N SER A 312 -35.96 1.13 -1.46
CA SER A 312 -37.23 1.80 -1.18
C SER A 312 -37.03 3.16 -0.51
N GLU A 313 -36.08 3.26 0.43
CA GLU A 313 -35.67 4.53 1.04
C GLU A 313 -35.03 5.50 0.02
N ARG A 314 -34.11 5.00 -0.82
CA ARG A 314 -33.47 5.79 -1.86
C ARG A 314 -34.45 6.33 -2.89
N LEU A 315 -35.48 5.57 -3.26
CA LEU A 315 -36.51 6.00 -4.20
C LEU A 315 -37.28 7.24 -3.72
N VAL A 316 -37.41 7.46 -2.42
CA VAL A 316 -38.00 8.69 -1.88
C VAL A 316 -37.17 9.92 -2.31
N THR A 317 -35.84 9.83 -2.17
CA THR A 317 -34.93 10.91 -2.58
C THR A 317 -34.85 11.05 -4.10
N ILE A 318 -34.84 9.92 -4.84
CA ILE A 318 -34.81 9.90 -6.29
C ILE A 318 -36.04 10.58 -6.87
N ARG A 319 -37.25 10.28 -6.34
CA ARG A 319 -38.50 10.92 -6.77
C ARG A 319 -38.49 12.45 -6.47
N ALA A 320 -37.91 12.84 -5.35
CA ALA A 320 -37.77 14.27 -5.03
C ALA A 320 -36.81 15.00 -5.98
N LYS A 321 -35.74 14.32 -6.44
CA LYS A 321 -34.77 14.86 -7.39
C LYS A 321 -35.32 14.86 -8.85
N TYR A 322 -36.05 13.78 -9.21
CA TYR A 322 -36.64 13.58 -10.54
C TYR A 322 -38.17 13.43 -10.44
N PRO A 323 -38.93 14.52 -10.34
CA PRO A 323 -40.39 14.49 -10.17
C PRO A 323 -41.18 13.77 -11.30
N ASP A 324 -40.56 13.71 -12.51
CA ASP A 324 -41.14 13.10 -13.71
C ASP A 324 -40.75 11.61 -13.85
N LEU A 325 -40.23 10.96 -12.79
CA LEU A 325 -39.87 9.55 -12.82
C LEU A 325 -41.09 8.67 -13.11
N THR A 326 -41.07 7.95 -14.23
CA THR A 326 -42.20 7.09 -14.66
C THR A 326 -42.21 5.75 -13.91
N PRO A 327 -43.36 5.06 -13.81
CA PRO A 327 -43.45 3.71 -13.22
C PRO A 327 -42.54 2.68 -13.91
N GLU A 328 -42.32 2.81 -15.22
CA GLU A 328 -41.44 1.94 -16.00
C GLU A 328 -39.97 2.17 -15.60
N GLN A 329 -39.57 3.41 -15.39
CA GLN A 329 -38.23 3.74 -14.92
C GLN A 329 -38.01 3.23 -13.47
N GLU A 330 -39.01 3.39 -12.61
CA GLU A 330 -38.96 2.84 -11.25
C GLU A 330 -38.87 1.31 -11.24
N LYS A 331 -39.62 0.63 -12.11
CA LYS A 331 -39.48 -0.81 -12.31
C LYS A 331 -38.06 -1.19 -12.75
N GLY A 332 -37.42 -0.36 -13.58
CA GLY A 332 -36.04 -0.53 -14.02
C GLY A 332 -35.04 -0.63 -12.86
N TYR A 333 -35.25 0.10 -11.76
CA TYR A 333 -34.44 -0.02 -10.53
C TYR A 333 -34.56 -1.40 -9.90
N PHE A 334 -35.79 -1.91 -9.75
CA PHE A 334 -36.01 -3.24 -9.14
C PHE A 334 -35.50 -4.38 -10.05
N ASP A 335 -35.67 -4.26 -11.36
CA ASP A 335 -35.14 -5.24 -12.31
C ASP A 335 -33.60 -5.28 -12.27
N ARG A 336 -32.95 -4.11 -12.20
CA ARG A 336 -31.49 -4.00 -12.05
C ARG A 336 -31.02 -4.55 -10.70
N LEU A 337 -31.71 -4.23 -9.61
CA LEU A 337 -31.39 -4.74 -8.26
C LEU A 337 -31.37 -6.26 -8.25
N ARG A 338 -32.40 -6.88 -8.81
CA ARG A 338 -32.48 -8.34 -8.89
C ARG A 338 -31.31 -8.96 -9.64
N ILE A 339 -30.97 -8.41 -10.80
CA ILE A 339 -29.83 -8.90 -11.63
C ILE A 339 -28.53 -8.83 -10.85
N GLU A 340 -28.29 -7.73 -10.14
CA GLU A 340 -27.07 -7.56 -9.33
C GLU A 340 -27.04 -8.51 -8.13
N LEU A 341 -28.17 -8.67 -7.40
CA LEU A 341 -28.29 -9.60 -6.27
C LEU A 341 -28.05 -11.04 -6.72
N ASP A 342 -28.65 -11.49 -7.83
CA ASP A 342 -28.45 -12.82 -8.37
C ASP A 342 -26.95 -13.07 -8.68
N CYS A 343 -26.28 -12.09 -9.29
CA CYS A 343 -24.86 -12.16 -9.60
C CYS A 343 -23.99 -12.22 -8.32
N ILE A 344 -24.26 -11.36 -7.34
CA ILE A 344 -23.51 -11.32 -6.06
C ILE A 344 -23.65 -12.64 -5.31
N LYS A 345 -24.87 -13.22 -5.24
CA LYS A 345 -25.14 -14.51 -4.61
C LYS A 345 -24.43 -15.65 -5.35
N GLN A 346 -24.54 -15.70 -6.70
CA GLN A 346 -23.90 -16.72 -7.52
C GLN A 346 -22.36 -16.72 -7.35
N MET A 347 -21.76 -15.54 -7.17
CA MET A 347 -20.33 -15.40 -6.97
C MET A 347 -19.87 -15.62 -5.53
N GLY A 348 -20.80 -15.76 -4.54
CA GLY A 348 -20.49 -16.03 -3.13
C GLY A 348 -20.02 -14.82 -2.35
N PHE A 349 -20.40 -13.58 -2.74
CA PHE A 349 -19.97 -12.34 -2.09
C PHE A 349 -20.98 -11.61 -1.19
N PRO A 350 -22.14 -12.17 -0.77
CA PRO A 350 -23.05 -11.48 0.14
C PRO A 350 -22.37 -11.03 1.44
N GLY A 351 -21.57 -11.90 2.07
CA GLY A 351 -20.84 -11.56 3.30
C GLY A 351 -19.86 -10.39 3.11
N TYR A 352 -19.19 -10.30 1.97
CA TYR A 352 -18.29 -9.19 1.67
C TYR A 352 -19.05 -7.85 1.59
N PHE A 353 -20.17 -7.79 0.87
CA PHE A 353 -21.02 -6.60 0.80
C PHE A 353 -21.58 -6.18 2.16
N LEU A 354 -22.01 -7.14 2.98
CA LEU A 354 -22.53 -6.87 4.32
C LEU A 354 -21.46 -6.31 5.26
N ILE A 355 -20.22 -6.81 5.20
CA ILE A 355 -19.10 -6.28 5.99
C ILE A 355 -18.76 -4.84 5.57
N VAL A 356 -18.71 -4.58 4.26
CA VAL A 356 -18.44 -3.21 3.77
C VAL A 356 -19.58 -2.26 4.16
N ALA A 357 -20.83 -2.69 4.02
CA ALA A 357 -21.98 -1.91 4.44
C ALA A 357 -21.95 -1.63 5.95
N ASP A 358 -21.54 -2.59 6.76
CA ASP A 358 -21.47 -2.48 8.20
C ASP A 358 -20.57 -1.32 8.67
N PHE A 359 -19.32 -1.31 8.28
CA PHE A 359 -18.40 -0.26 8.75
C PHE A 359 -18.68 1.11 8.10
N ILE A 360 -19.19 1.15 6.86
CA ILE A 360 -19.61 2.41 6.22
C ILE A 360 -20.84 2.99 6.92
N ASN A 361 -21.85 2.18 7.18
CA ASN A 361 -23.07 2.63 7.88
C ASN A 361 -22.76 3.05 9.31
N TRP A 362 -21.90 2.29 10.02
CA TRP A 362 -21.45 2.71 11.34
C TRP A 362 -20.79 4.09 11.31
N ALA A 363 -19.90 4.34 10.34
CA ALA A 363 -19.25 5.65 10.18
C ALA A 363 -20.29 6.75 9.92
N LYS A 364 -21.22 6.56 8.97
CA LYS A 364 -22.27 7.52 8.64
C LYS A 364 -23.18 7.81 9.84
N ASP A 365 -23.58 6.79 10.58
CA ASP A 365 -24.47 6.90 11.73
C ASP A 365 -23.78 7.59 12.94
N HIS A 366 -22.43 7.57 12.98
CA HIS A 366 -21.63 8.33 13.95
C HIS A 366 -21.17 9.71 13.43
N GLY A 367 -21.73 10.17 12.31
CA GLY A 367 -21.42 11.47 11.71
C GLY A 367 -19.98 11.58 11.20
N ILE A 368 -19.37 10.46 10.78
CA ILE A 368 -18.07 10.45 10.10
C ILE A 368 -18.35 10.54 8.60
N PRO A 369 -17.89 11.58 7.90
CA PRO A 369 -18.09 11.73 6.47
C PRO A 369 -17.46 10.59 5.67
N VAL A 370 -18.24 10.02 4.75
CA VAL A 370 -17.82 8.97 3.82
C VAL A 370 -18.04 9.48 2.40
N GLY A 371 -17.11 9.19 1.50
CA GLY A 371 -17.19 9.56 0.09
C GLY A 371 -18.34 8.84 -0.64
N PRO A 372 -18.85 9.40 -1.73
CA PRO A 372 -20.01 8.87 -2.46
C PRO A 372 -19.72 7.58 -3.23
N GLY A 373 -18.50 7.12 -3.18
CA GLY A 373 -17.99 5.94 -3.86
C GLY A 373 -16.67 6.19 -4.57
N ARG A 374 -16.00 5.10 -4.94
CA ARG A 374 -14.71 5.11 -5.62
C ARG A 374 -14.57 3.87 -6.50
N GLY A 375 -13.74 3.97 -7.55
CA GLY A 375 -13.49 2.83 -8.41
C GLY A 375 -14.73 2.38 -9.17
N SER A 376 -14.88 1.08 -9.37
CA SER A 376 -16.02 0.51 -10.11
C SER A 376 -17.25 0.22 -9.25
N ALA A 377 -17.10 0.20 -7.90
CA ALA A 377 -18.22 -0.08 -6.99
C ALA A 377 -19.37 0.93 -7.10
N ALA A 378 -19.09 2.20 -7.48
CA ALA A 378 -20.11 3.21 -7.75
C ALA A 378 -21.05 2.87 -8.92
N GLY A 379 -20.75 1.81 -9.71
CA GLY A 379 -21.64 1.27 -10.74
C GLY A 379 -22.67 0.25 -10.22
N SER A 380 -22.65 -0.12 -8.93
CA SER A 380 -23.57 -1.09 -8.32
C SER A 380 -24.77 -0.42 -7.68
N LEU A 381 -25.97 -0.83 -8.07
CA LEU A 381 -27.21 -0.41 -7.44
C LEU A 381 -27.40 -1.06 -6.07
N VAL A 382 -26.95 -2.31 -5.88
CA VAL A 382 -26.95 -2.96 -4.55
C VAL A 382 -26.08 -2.15 -3.59
N ALA A 383 -24.86 -1.75 -3.99
CA ALA A 383 -23.98 -0.92 -3.16
C ALA A 383 -24.63 0.44 -2.81
N TYR A 384 -25.35 1.06 -3.74
CA TYR A 384 -26.13 2.27 -3.51
C TYR A 384 -27.29 2.05 -2.54
N ALA A 385 -28.05 0.97 -2.73
CA ALA A 385 -29.20 0.63 -1.88
C ALA A 385 -28.79 0.41 -0.41
N ILE A 386 -27.71 -0.38 -0.17
CA ILE A 386 -27.23 -0.67 1.21
C ILE A 386 -26.29 0.41 1.78
N ARG A 387 -26.29 1.61 1.16
CA ARG A 387 -25.55 2.81 1.60
C ARG A 387 -24.01 2.69 1.54
N ILE A 388 -23.47 1.74 0.76
CA ILE A 388 -22.01 1.69 0.50
C ILE A 388 -21.59 2.90 -0.35
N THR A 389 -22.38 3.23 -1.39
CA THR A 389 -22.17 4.39 -2.24
C THR A 389 -23.33 5.39 -2.14
N ASP A 390 -23.10 6.63 -2.56
CA ASP A 390 -24.12 7.70 -2.52
C ASP A 390 -24.37 8.34 -3.88
N LEU A 391 -23.94 7.67 -4.96
CA LEU A 391 -24.23 8.04 -6.34
C LEU A 391 -25.21 7.04 -6.96
N ASP A 392 -26.33 7.52 -7.47
CA ASP A 392 -27.28 6.70 -8.26
C ASP A 392 -26.62 6.29 -9.58
N PRO A 393 -26.43 4.98 -9.86
CA PRO A 393 -25.74 4.53 -11.07
C PRO A 393 -26.60 4.60 -12.34
N LEU A 394 -27.93 4.62 -12.25
CA LEU A 394 -28.81 4.50 -13.42
C LEU A 394 -28.83 5.74 -14.32
N PRO A 395 -28.97 6.99 -13.80
CA PRO A 395 -29.00 8.19 -14.62
C PRO A 395 -27.75 8.38 -15.50
N TYR A 396 -26.61 7.87 -15.01
CA TYR A 396 -25.31 8.00 -15.68
C TYR A 396 -24.92 6.77 -16.49
N ASN A 397 -25.80 5.78 -16.65
CA ASN A 397 -25.54 4.54 -17.37
C ASN A 397 -24.27 3.80 -16.90
N LEU A 398 -24.05 3.72 -15.57
CA LEU A 398 -22.93 3.00 -14.99
C LEU A 398 -23.17 1.48 -15.04
N LEU A 399 -22.12 0.73 -15.40
CA LEU A 399 -22.24 -0.71 -15.64
C LEU A 399 -21.75 -1.51 -14.42
N PHE A 400 -22.62 -2.38 -13.89
CA PHE A 400 -22.30 -3.30 -12.80
C PHE A 400 -21.24 -4.35 -13.21
N GLU A 401 -21.30 -4.82 -14.46
CA GLU A 401 -20.39 -5.85 -14.98
C GLU A 401 -18.94 -5.38 -15.09
N ARG A 402 -18.72 -4.05 -15.03
CA ARG A 402 -17.39 -3.48 -14.86
C ARG A 402 -16.83 -3.68 -13.44
N PHE A 403 -17.70 -3.78 -12.45
CA PHE A 403 -17.37 -4.04 -11.04
C PHE A 403 -17.32 -5.54 -10.77
N LEU A 404 -18.43 -6.26 -10.95
CA LEU A 404 -18.53 -7.72 -10.80
C LEU A 404 -18.93 -8.38 -12.11
N ASN A 405 -18.20 -9.42 -12.50
CA ASN A 405 -18.40 -10.11 -13.76
C ASN A 405 -18.35 -11.63 -13.52
N PRO A 406 -19.48 -12.35 -13.69
CA PRO A 406 -19.52 -13.80 -13.49
C PRO A 406 -18.67 -14.58 -14.50
N GLU A 407 -18.38 -14.00 -15.68
CA GLU A 407 -17.47 -14.60 -16.67
C GLU A 407 -15.99 -14.45 -16.27
N ARG A 408 -15.72 -13.73 -15.19
CA ARG A 408 -14.40 -13.51 -14.61
C ARG A 408 -14.47 -13.61 -13.10
N ILE A 409 -14.11 -14.74 -12.56
CA ILE A 409 -14.03 -14.92 -11.10
C ILE A 409 -12.84 -14.09 -10.56
N SER A 410 -13.14 -12.95 -9.96
CA SER A 410 -12.18 -12.14 -9.21
C SER A 410 -12.87 -11.53 -8.00
N MET A 411 -12.12 -11.35 -6.91
CA MET A 411 -12.60 -10.63 -5.73
C MET A 411 -13.10 -9.24 -6.10
N PRO A 412 -14.25 -8.80 -5.56
CA PRO A 412 -14.62 -7.40 -5.57
C PRO A 412 -13.61 -6.58 -4.76
N ASP A 413 -13.34 -5.37 -5.20
CA ASP A 413 -12.46 -4.42 -4.52
C ASP A 413 -13.24 -3.12 -4.31
N ILE A 414 -13.67 -2.90 -3.08
CA ILE A 414 -14.41 -1.70 -2.67
C ILE A 414 -13.50 -0.84 -1.81
N ASP A 415 -12.85 0.13 -2.46
CA ASP A 415 -12.13 1.18 -1.76
C ASP A 415 -13.11 2.19 -1.16
N VAL A 416 -12.83 2.72 0.02
CA VAL A 416 -13.69 3.68 0.69
C VAL A 416 -12.91 4.93 1.10
N ASP A 417 -13.40 6.09 0.68
CA ASP A 417 -12.89 7.39 1.11
C ASP A 417 -13.59 7.81 2.41
N PHE A 418 -12.85 7.93 3.50
CA PHE A 418 -13.30 8.50 4.78
C PHE A 418 -12.75 9.90 5.01
N CYS A 419 -13.42 10.68 5.85
CA CYS A 419 -12.86 11.89 6.43
C CYS A 419 -11.48 11.57 7.04
N GLN A 420 -10.45 12.34 6.65
CA GLN A 420 -9.08 12.07 7.05
C GLN A 420 -8.90 12.08 8.58
N ASP A 421 -9.52 13.02 9.28
CA ASP A 421 -9.33 13.23 10.71
C ASP A 421 -9.95 12.14 11.58
N ARG A 422 -11.03 11.52 11.10
CA ARG A 422 -11.82 10.54 11.88
C ARG A 422 -11.75 9.11 11.32
N ARG A 423 -10.94 8.85 10.32
CA ARG A 423 -10.74 7.51 9.73
C ARG A 423 -10.31 6.48 10.78
N GLU A 424 -9.43 6.86 11.71
CA GLU A 424 -8.91 5.94 12.73
C GLU A 424 -10.02 5.44 13.66
N GLU A 425 -11.11 6.20 13.86
CA GLU A 425 -12.27 5.74 14.64
C GLU A 425 -12.97 4.56 13.95
N VAL A 426 -13.02 4.57 12.61
CA VAL A 426 -13.61 3.46 11.84
C VAL A 426 -12.71 2.22 11.89
N ILE A 427 -11.39 2.38 11.80
CA ILE A 427 -10.43 1.28 11.94
C ILE A 427 -10.54 0.66 13.34
N HIS A 428 -10.69 1.50 14.36
CA HIS A 428 -10.90 1.05 15.74
C HIS A 428 -12.20 0.23 15.88
N TYR A 429 -13.32 0.73 15.33
CA TYR A 429 -14.57 0.00 15.31
C TYR A 429 -14.47 -1.39 14.68
N VAL A 430 -13.83 -1.46 13.50
CA VAL A 430 -13.62 -2.74 12.80
C VAL A 430 -12.76 -3.68 13.64
N THR A 431 -11.70 -3.16 14.27
CA THR A 431 -10.81 -3.94 15.14
C THR A 431 -11.55 -4.51 16.35
N GLU A 432 -12.39 -3.69 17.02
CA GLU A 432 -13.18 -4.16 18.17
C GLU A 432 -14.27 -5.16 17.78
N LYS A 433 -14.95 -4.91 16.67
CA LYS A 433 -16.06 -5.74 16.21
C LYS A 433 -15.63 -7.11 15.70
N TYR A 434 -14.59 -7.14 14.84
CA TYR A 434 -14.17 -8.38 14.17
C TYR A 434 -13.07 -9.14 14.93
N GLY A 435 -12.45 -8.51 15.94
CA GLY A 435 -11.43 -9.09 16.82
C GLY A 435 -10.03 -8.52 16.60
N ARG A 436 -9.38 -8.14 17.71
CA ARG A 436 -8.02 -7.54 17.71
C ARG A 436 -6.93 -8.47 17.21
N ASP A 437 -7.18 -9.76 17.22
CA ASP A 437 -6.30 -10.82 16.73
C ASP A 437 -6.56 -11.20 15.25
N LYS A 438 -7.65 -10.67 14.68
CA LYS A 438 -8.09 -10.95 13.29
C LYS A 438 -7.99 -9.75 12.37
N VAL A 439 -7.77 -8.55 12.93
CA VAL A 439 -7.72 -7.29 12.19
C VAL A 439 -6.35 -6.64 12.35
N CYS A 440 -5.72 -6.28 11.24
CA CYS A 440 -4.49 -5.49 11.25
C CYS A 440 -4.35 -4.63 10.00
N GLN A 441 -3.45 -3.65 10.07
CA GLN A 441 -3.04 -2.88 8.90
C GLN A 441 -2.03 -3.67 8.05
N ILE A 442 -1.75 -3.19 6.84
CA ILE A 442 -0.78 -3.83 5.93
C ILE A 442 0.58 -3.13 6.07
N ILE A 443 1.67 -3.91 6.00
CA ILE A 443 3.03 -3.37 6.00
C ILE A 443 3.37 -2.78 4.63
N THR A 444 4.20 -1.72 4.64
CA THR A 444 4.92 -1.22 3.47
C THR A 444 6.41 -1.08 3.77
N PHE A 445 7.22 -1.08 2.72
CA PHE A 445 8.66 -0.91 2.86
C PHE A 445 9.10 0.37 2.13
N GLY A 446 9.74 1.27 2.87
CA GLY A 446 10.49 2.36 2.27
C GLY A 446 11.76 1.79 1.62
N THR A 447 12.02 2.16 0.38
CA THR A 447 13.23 1.74 -0.35
C THR A 447 14.19 2.90 -0.55
N MET A 448 15.47 2.60 -0.77
CA MET A 448 16.49 3.57 -1.11
C MET A 448 16.32 4.00 -2.58
N ALA A 449 15.51 5.04 -2.83
CA ALA A 449 15.30 5.59 -4.17
C ALA A 449 16.50 6.44 -4.61
N ALA A 450 16.68 6.63 -5.93
CA ALA A 450 17.87 7.26 -6.56
C ALA A 450 18.37 8.53 -5.86
N ARG A 451 17.52 9.55 -5.65
CA ARG A 451 17.92 10.78 -4.94
C ARG A 451 18.21 10.56 -3.46
N GLY A 452 17.48 9.62 -2.83
CA GLY A 452 17.61 9.29 -1.42
C GLY A 452 18.91 8.56 -1.13
N VAL A 453 19.23 7.53 -1.94
CA VAL A 453 20.44 6.71 -1.76
C VAL A 453 21.72 7.53 -1.94
N ILE A 454 21.78 8.47 -2.90
CA ILE A 454 22.91 9.38 -3.05
C ILE A 454 23.14 10.18 -1.76
N ARG A 455 22.08 10.74 -1.16
CA ARG A 455 22.19 11.50 0.10
C ARG A 455 22.60 10.63 1.29
N ASP A 456 22.05 9.43 1.38
CA ASP A 456 22.34 8.50 2.47
C ASP A 456 23.80 8.00 2.39
N VAL A 457 24.27 7.61 1.20
CA VAL A 457 25.67 7.20 0.97
C VAL A 457 26.63 8.37 1.19
N GLY A 458 26.32 9.56 0.65
CA GLY A 458 27.16 10.76 0.85
C GLY A 458 27.32 11.13 2.31
N ARG A 459 26.25 10.99 3.12
CA ARG A 459 26.31 11.17 4.57
C ARG A 459 27.19 10.11 5.24
N ALA A 460 27.04 8.85 4.85
CA ALA A 460 27.84 7.75 5.40
C ALA A 460 29.32 7.89 5.05
N LEU A 461 29.67 8.41 3.87
CA LEU A 461 31.02 8.75 3.43
C LEU A 461 31.57 10.05 4.03
N ASP A 462 30.83 10.71 4.92
CA ASP A 462 31.18 11.99 5.54
C ASP A 462 31.48 13.11 4.52
N MET A 463 30.70 13.13 3.42
CA MET A 463 30.77 14.18 2.41
C MET A 463 29.94 15.40 2.81
N ALA A 464 30.38 16.61 2.40
CA ALA A 464 29.64 17.83 2.68
C ALA A 464 28.23 17.79 2.07
N TYR A 465 27.20 18.09 2.86
CA TYR A 465 25.79 18.02 2.46
C TYR A 465 25.49 18.79 1.15
N GLY A 466 26.07 20.00 0.99
CA GLY A 466 25.86 20.85 -0.18
C GLY A 466 26.37 20.23 -1.47
N ASP A 467 27.50 19.48 -1.42
CA ASP A 467 28.07 18.82 -2.58
C ASP A 467 27.22 17.60 -2.97
N VAL A 468 26.83 16.80 -1.99
CA VAL A 468 25.97 15.63 -2.20
C VAL A 468 24.59 16.03 -2.72
N ASP A 469 23.98 17.08 -2.15
CA ASP A 469 22.65 17.55 -2.57
C ASP A 469 22.66 18.11 -4.00
N ARG A 470 23.77 18.76 -4.40
CA ARG A 470 23.98 19.21 -5.79
C ARG A 470 23.99 18.04 -6.78
N ILE A 471 24.66 16.92 -6.42
CA ILE A 471 24.66 15.70 -7.24
C ILE A 471 23.28 15.06 -7.26
N ALA A 472 22.63 14.91 -6.11
CA ALA A 472 21.29 14.33 -5.99
C ALA A 472 20.22 15.10 -6.80
N LYS A 473 20.34 16.43 -6.93
CA LYS A 473 19.46 17.28 -7.74
C LYS A 473 19.63 17.11 -9.25
N LEU A 474 20.73 16.53 -9.73
CA LEU A 474 20.90 16.20 -11.15
C LEU A 474 20.00 15.02 -11.58
N VAL A 475 19.57 14.17 -10.66
CA VAL A 475 18.62 13.08 -10.98
C VAL A 475 17.32 13.69 -11.52
N PRO A 476 16.84 13.32 -12.72
CA PRO A 476 15.62 13.86 -13.33
C PRO A 476 14.37 13.68 -12.43
N GLU A 477 13.39 14.59 -12.57
CA GLU A 477 12.13 14.53 -11.81
C GLU A 477 11.10 13.60 -12.47
N VAL A 478 11.53 12.36 -12.73
CA VAL A 478 10.68 11.31 -13.27
C VAL A 478 10.33 10.34 -12.15
N LEU A 479 9.05 10.08 -11.95
CA LEU A 479 8.57 9.16 -10.90
C LEU A 479 9.12 7.74 -11.15
N GLY A 480 9.82 7.18 -10.16
CA GLY A 480 10.37 5.83 -10.22
C GLY A 480 11.62 5.67 -11.10
N ILE A 481 12.27 6.77 -11.50
CA ILE A 481 13.52 6.70 -12.25
C ILE A 481 14.60 5.99 -11.42
N SER A 482 15.29 5.01 -12.03
CA SER A 482 16.45 4.39 -11.43
C SER A 482 17.70 5.25 -11.58
N LEU A 483 18.68 5.05 -10.69
CA LEU A 483 19.96 5.76 -10.79
C LEU A 483 20.72 5.41 -12.08
N GLU A 484 20.61 4.16 -12.55
CA GLU A 484 21.17 3.74 -13.84
C GLU A 484 20.57 4.51 -15.02
N GLU A 485 19.24 4.71 -15.03
CA GLU A 485 18.55 5.51 -16.03
C GLU A 485 18.90 7.00 -15.92
N ALA A 486 19.01 7.51 -14.68
CA ALA A 486 19.43 8.89 -14.44
C ALA A 486 20.83 9.18 -14.97
N LEU A 487 21.79 8.27 -14.76
CA LEU A 487 23.16 8.36 -15.30
C LEU A 487 23.19 8.35 -16.83
N LYS A 488 22.25 7.64 -17.49
CA LYS A 488 22.11 7.65 -18.95
C LYS A 488 21.50 8.96 -19.48
N GLN A 489 20.55 9.55 -18.75
CA GLN A 489 19.83 10.76 -19.15
C GLN A 489 20.60 12.05 -18.80
N GLU A 490 21.43 12.04 -17.76
CA GLU A 490 22.19 13.22 -17.28
C GLU A 490 23.71 12.94 -17.30
N PRO A 491 24.38 13.18 -18.44
CA PRO A 491 25.82 12.91 -18.63
C PRO A 491 26.74 13.63 -17.63
N LYS A 492 26.29 14.77 -17.09
CA LYS A 492 27.04 15.55 -16.10
C LYS A 492 27.34 14.77 -14.82
N MET A 493 26.49 13.82 -14.45
CA MET A 493 26.76 12.93 -13.29
C MET A 493 28.00 12.06 -13.55
N ASN A 494 28.11 11.52 -14.77
CA ASN A 494 29.29 10.73 -15.19
C ASN A 494 30.57 11.58 -15.29
N GLU A 495 30.46 12.83 -15.76
CA GLU A 495 31.57 13.77 -15.81
C GLU A 495 32.12 14.10 -14.42
N LEU A 496 31.21 14.32 -13.45
CA LEU A 496 31.58 14.55 -12.05
C LEU A 496 32.28 13.33 -11.44
N ALA A 497 31.78 12.12 -11.72
CA ALA A 497 32.41 10.88 -11.26
C ALA A 497 33.78 10.65 -11.88
N ALA A 498 33.97 11.02 -13.14
CA ALA A 498 35.28 10.94 -13.81
C ALA A 498 36.30 11.96 -13.28
N GLY A 499 35.84 13.12 -12.81
CA GLY A 499 36.67 14.21 -12.28
C GLY A 499 37.02 14.08 -10.80
N ASP A 500 36.24 13.34 -10.00
CA ASP A 500 36.46 13.21 -8.56
C ASP A 500 36.26 11.75 -8.10
N PRO A 501 37.29 11.07 -7.56
CA PRO A 501 37.22 9.70 -7.07
C PRO A 501 36.18 9.51 -5.97
N ARG A 502 35.93 10.52 -5.12
CA ARG A 502 34.91 10.46 -4.06
C ARG A 502 33.50 10.47 -4.64
N VAL A 503 33.28 11.24 -5.72
CA VAL A 503 31.98 11.23 -6.42
C VAL A 503 31.78 9.90 -7.13
N LYS A 504 32.85 9.31 -7.69
CA LYS A 504 32.79 7.97 -8.27
C LYS A 504 32.38 6.93 -7.22
N GLU A 505 33.07 6.90 -6.07
CA GLU A 505 32.74 6.00 -4.96
C GLU A 505 31.29 6.19 -4.48
N LEU A 506 30.83 7.43 -4.34
CA LEU A 506 29.46 7.78 -4.00
C LEU A 506 28.45 7.15 -4.96
N LEU A 507 28.65 7.31 -6.27
CA LEU A 507 27.71 6.83 -7.28
C LEU A 507 27.78 5.30 -7.46
N ASP A 508 28.97 4.70 -7.45
CA ASP A 508 29.14 3.25 -7.54
C ASP A 508 28.48 2.54 -6.34
N THR A 509 28.68 3.07 -5.12
CA THR A 509 28.03 2.55 -3.91
C THR A 509 26.51 2.79 -3.95
N ALA A 510 26.05 3.96 -4.39
CA ALA A 510 24.64 4.26 -4.52
C ALA A 510 23.94 3.31 -5.50
N LEU A 511 24.55 2.96 -6.62
CA LEU A 511 24.05 1.95 -7.57
C LEU A 511 23.92 0.56 -6.92
N CYS A 512 24.87 0.18 -6.09
CA CYS A 512 24.83 -1.09 -5.38
C CYS A 512 23.67 -1.15 -4.37
N LEU A 513 23.41 -0.05 -3.65
CA LEU A 513 22.43 0.02 -2.57
C LEU A 513 21.03 0.49 -3.01
N GLU A 514 20.88 1.07 -4.21
CA GLU A 514 19.56 1.53 -4.69
C GLU A 514 18.51 0.42 -4.67
N GLY A 515 17.31 0.74 -4.25
CA GLY A 515 16.16 -0.18 -4.22
C GLY A 515 16.13 -1.15 -3.04
N LEU A 516 17.19 -1.25 -2.21
CA LEU A 516 17.14 -2.05 -0.98
C LEU A 516 16.10 -1.51 -0.02
N ALA A 517 15.45 -2.40 0.73
CA ALA A 517 14.52 -2.04 1.79
C ALA A 517 15.25 -1.31 2.93
N ARG A 518 14.76 -0.14 3.32
CA ARG A 518 15.36 0.72 4.34
C ARG A 518 14.69 0.62 5.70
N HIS A 519 13.37 0.66 5.70
CA HIS A 519 12.54 0.56 6.90
C HIS A 519 11.17 0.00 6.57
N ALA A 520 10.58 -0.65 7.55
CA ALA A 520 9.17 -1.04 7.53
C ALA A 520 8.31 0.14 8.02
N SER A 521 7.14 0.28 7.45
CA SER A 521 6.11 1.24 7.88
C SER A 521 4.72 0.65 7.64
N THR A 522 3.71 1.33 8.17
CA THR A 522 2.32 0.93 7.98
C THR A 522 1.76 1.53 6.68
N HIS A 523 1.02 0.74 5.91
CA HIS A 523 0.30 1.23 4.73
C HIS A 523 -0.77 2.25 5.13
N ALA A 524 -0.87 3.32 4.37
CA ALA A 524 -1.74 4.44 4.72
C ALA A 524 -3.24 4.10 4.77
N ALA A 525 -3.69 3.05 4.07
CA ALA A 525 -5.11 2.75 3.88
C ALA A 525 -5.49 1.29 4.12
N GLY A 526 -4.63 0.34 3.79
CA GLY A 526 -5.00 -1.08 3.75
C GLY A 526 -5.19 -1.71 5.13
N VAL A 527 -6.37 -2.28 5.37
CA VAL A 527 -6.73 -3.05 6.56
C VAL A 527 -7.12 -4.46 6.14
N VAL A 528 -6.58 -5.46 6.81
CA VAL A 528 -6.92 -6.87 6.61
C VAL A 528 -7.86 -7.31 7.72
N VAL A 529 -8.91 -8.03 7.33
CA VAL A 529 -9.81 -8.71 8.27
C VAL A 529 -9.81 -10.20 7.94
N ALA A 530 -9.29 -11.02 8.84
CA ALA A 530 -9.20 -12.47 8.65
C ALA A 530 -10.39 -13.21 9.29
N PRO A 531 -10.72 -14.42 8.83
CA PRO A 531 -11.77 -15.24 9.43
C PRO A 531 -11.37 -15.85 10.79
N ASP A 532 -10.08 -15.94 11.05
CA ASP A 532 -9.47 -16.48 12.26
C ASP A 532 -8.22 -15.69 12.63
N VAL A 533 -7.50 -16.11 13.66
CA VAL A 533 -6.27 -15.47 14.12
C VAL A 533 -5.29 -15.28 12.96
N LEU A 534 -4.76 -14.07 12.80
CA LEU A 534 -3.94 -13.67 11.64
C LEU A 534 -2.71 -14.55 11.42
N GLU A 535 -2.07 -15.02 12.49
CA GLU A 535 -0.87 -15.85 12.46
C GLU A 535 -1.08 -17.21 11.78
N GLU A 536 -2.35 -17.65 11.62
CA GLU A 536 -2.69 -18.84 10.83
C GLU A 536 -2.48 -18.65 9.33
N PHE A 537 -2.50 -17.41 8.86
CA PHE A 537 -2.41 -17.02 7.45
C PHE A 537 -1.08 -16.34 7.11
N CYS A 538 -0.65 -15.42 7.95
CA CYS A 538 0.61 -14.71 7.76
C CYS A 538 1.19 -14.21 9.09
N PRO A 539 2.52 -14.09 9.21
CA PRO A 539 3.13 -13.49 10.38
C PRO A 539 2.75 -12.02 10.52
N VAL A 540 2.70 -11.53 11.76
CA VAL A 540 2.39 -10.13 12.08
C VAL A 540 3.59 -9.39 12.65
N TYR A 541 3.60 -8.09 12.46
CA TYR A 541 4.59 -7.13 12.94
C TYR A 541 3.89 -6.08 13.80
N LYS A 542 4.48 -5.73 14.92
CA LYS A 542 3.98 -4.64 15.76
C LYS A 542 4.91 -3.44 15.65
N ASP A 543 4.39 -2.34 15.13
CA ASP A 543 5.12 -1.08 15.10
C ASP A 543 5.34 -0.56 16.53
N GLN A 544 6.59 -0.33 16.88
CA GLN A 544 6.94 0.02 18.27
C GLN A 544 6.62 1.48 18.63
N LYS A 545 6.41 2.34 17.64
CA LYS A 545 6.08 3.75 17.85
C LYS A 545 4.59 3.96 18.00
N SER A 546 3.81 3.41 17.09
CA SER A 546 2.34 3.53 17.09
C SER A 546 1.66 2.45 17.94
N GLY A 547 2.32 1.32 18.20
CA GLY A 547 1.74 0.14 18.85
C GLY A 547 0.78 -0.64 17.93
N SER A 548 0.60 -0.21 16.68
CA SER A 548 -0.31 -0.84 15.72
C SER A 548 0.23 -2.19 15.23
N LEU A 549 -0.68 -3.12 14.99
CA LEU A 549 -0.40 -4.43 14.42
C LEU A 549 -0.50 -4.35 12.89
N THR A 550 0.48 -4.91 12.18
CA THR A 550 0.49 -5.00 10.72
C THR A 550 0.82 -6.42 10.26
N THR A 551 0.40 -6.79 9.05
CA THR A 551 0.91 -8.00 8.40
C THR A 551 2.41 -7.88 8.15
N GLN A 552 3.15 -9.00 8.12
CA GLN A 552 4.53 -9.00 7.62
C GLN A 552 4.60 -9.08 6.09
N TYR A 553 3.51 -9.39 5.43
CA TYR A 553 3.43 -9.40 3.98
C TYR A 553 2.85 -8.11 3.45
N SER A 554 3.46 -7.56 2.37
CA SER A 554 2.95 -6.39 1.68
C SER A 554 1.63 -6.71 0.97
N MET A 555 0.88 -5.66 0.60
CA MET A 555 -0.45 -5.73 0.00
C MET A 555 -0.59 -6.78 -1.11
N LYS A 556 0.36 -6.81 -2.07
CA LYS A 556 0.39 -7.79 -3.16
C LYS A 556 0.41 -9.25 -2.68
N TYR A 557 1.11 -9.53 -1.60
CA TYR A 557 1.27 -10.89 -1.08
C TYR A 557 0.14 -11.28 -0.14
N VAL A 558 -0.44 -10.31 0.59
CA VAL A 558 -1.67 -10.50 1.37
C VAL A 558 -2.83 -10.95 0.47
N GLU A 559 -3.03 -10.27 -0.66
CA GLU A 559 -4.02 -10.67 -1.66
C GLU A 559 -3.72 -12.04 -2.27
N LYS A 560 -2.43 -12.34 -2.51
CA LYS A 560 -2.00 -13.59 -3.15
C LYS A 560 -2.28 -14.81 -2.29
N ILE A 561 -2.18 -14.70 -0.97
CA ILE A 561 -2.53 -15.78 -0.03
C ILE A 561 -4.03 -15.82 0.29
N GLY A 562 -4.86 -15.03 -0.40
CA GLY A 562 -6.32 -15.07 -0.31
C GLY A 562 -6.93 -14.31 0.86
N LEU A 563 -6.17 -13.53 1.63
CA LEU A 563 -6.73 -12.64 2.65
C LEU A 563 -7.45 -11.45 2.01
N VAL A 564 -8.57 -11.07 2.61
CA VAL A 564 -9.37 -9.94 2.15
C VAL A 564 -8.84 -8.65 2.75
N LYS A 565 -8.50 -7.69 1.88
CA LYS A 565 -8.17 -6.33 2.28
C LYS A 565 -9.33 -5.38 2.08
N PHE A 566 -9.36 -4.34 2.88
CA PHE A 566 -10.25 -3.18 2.74
C PHE A 566 -9.38 -1.92 2.75
N ASP A 567 -9.54 -1.05 1.75
CA ASP A 567 -8.76 0.18 1.67
C ASP A 567 -9.56 1.35 2.26
N PHE A 568 -9.17 1.77 3.47
CA PHE A 568 -9.73 2.91 4.20
C PHE A 568 -8.92 4.16 3.88
N LEU A 569 -9.30 4.86 2.83
CA LEU A 569 -8.56 6.03 2.34
C LEU A 569 -8.97 7.29 3.09
N GLY A 570 -8.02 8.10 3.52
CA GLY A 570 -8.29 9.44 4.08
C GLY A 570 -8.38 10.48 2.98
N LEU A 571 -9.54 11.12 2.82
CA LEU A 571 -9.74 12.19 1.85
C LEU A 571 -10.00 13.53 2.55
N LYS A 572 -9.02 14.44 2.49
CA LYS A 572 -9.09 15.78 3.08
C LYS A 572 -10.33 16.57 2.68
N ASN A 573 -10.73 16.45 1.41
CA ASN A 573 -11.88 17.21 0.91
C ASN A 573 -13.20 16.84 1.58
N LEU A 574 -13.34 15.60 2.10
CA LEU A 574 -14.51 15.23 2.90
C LEU A 574 -14.52 15.99 4.24
N THR A 575 -13.35 16.18 4.86
CA THR A 575 -13.21 17.01 6.06
C THR A 575 -13.57 18.47 5.77
N VAL A 576 -13.08 19.01 4.64
CA VAL A 576 -13.41 20.39 4.20
C VAL A 576 -14.90 20.56 3.98
N ILE A 577 -15.56 19.62 3.27
CA ILE A 577 -17.01 19.65 3.02
C ILE A 577 -17.78 19.62 4.35
N ASP A 578 -17.45 18.70 5.24
CA ASP A 578 -18.11 18.54 6.53
C ASP A 578 -17.98 19.80 7.40
N ASN A 579 -16.77 20.33 7.51
CA ASN A 579 -16.50 21.56 8.25
C ASN A 579 -17.22 22.77 7.63
N ALA A 580 -17.24 22.91 6.30
CA ALA A 580 -17.98 23.96 5.61
C ALA A 580 -19.49 23.85 5.86
N VAL A 581 -20.06 22.65 5.76
CA VAL A 581 -21.48 22.41 6.05
C VAL A 581 -21.82 22.74 7.50
N LYS A 582 -20.97 22.37 8.46
CA LYS A 582 -21.16 22.75 9.88
C LYS A 582 -21.14 24.26 10.08
N LEU A 583 -20.24 24.99 9.41
CA LEU A 583 -20.18 26.46 9.47
C LEU A 583 -21.43 27.09 8.83
N VAL A 584 -21.91 26.58 7.70
CA VAL A 584 -23.14 27.04 7.04
C VAL A 584 -24.36 26.84 7.96
N ARG A 585 -24.48 25.64 8.57
CA ARG A 585 -25.58 25.31 9.50
C ARG A 585 -25.56 26.19 10.76
N ALA A 586 -24.38 26.42 11.32
CA ALA A 586 -24.22 27.25 12.51
C ALA A 586 -24.53 28.73 12.26
N GLY A 587 -24.35 29.20 11.02
CA GLY A 587 -24.48 30.65 10.69
C GLY A 587 -25.79 31.02 10.00
N LYS A 588 -26.08 30.39 8.85
CA LYS A 588 -27.09 30.92 7.91
C LYS A 588 -28.26 29.98 7.65
N LEU A 589 -28.02 28.67 7.54
CA LEU A 589 -28.97 27.69 7.08
C LEU A 589 -28.93 26.40 7.94
N PRO A 590 -29.60 26.35 9.10
CA PRO A 590 -29.57 25.18 10.00
C PRO A 590 -29.95 23.85 9.33
N GLU A 591 -30.86 23.90 8.35
CA GLU A 591 -31.37 22.71 7.64
C GLU A 591 -30.60 22.41 6.33
N PHE A 592 -29.44 23.04 6.10
CA PHE A 592 -28.66 22.81 4.90
C PHE A 592 -28.17 21.37 4.81
N ASP A 593 -28.46 20.70 3.69
CA ASP A 593 -28.07 19.32 3.43
C ASP A 593 -27.40 19.18 2.07
N ILE A 594 -26.08 18.98 2.08
CA ILE A 594 -25.23 18.83 0.90
C ILE A 594 -25.62 17.61 0.03
N THR A 595 -26.30 16.61 0.58
CA THR A 595 -26.72 15.40 -0.14
C THR A 595 -27.94 15.63 -1.02
N ARG A 596 -28.68 16.71 -0.81
CA ARG A 596 -29.90 17.08 -1.54
C ARG A 596 -29.66 18.07 -2.67
N LEU A 597 -28.41 18.37 -2.99
CA LEU A 597 -28.09 19.29 -4.09
C LEU A 597 -28.60 18.74 -5.43
N ARG A 598 -29.16 19.65 -6.20
CA ARG A 598 -29.48 19.42 -7.62
C ARG A 598 -28.19 19.62 -8.43
N ASP A 599 -28.06 18.91 -9.53
CA ASP A 599 -26.90 18.93 -10.41
C ASP A 599 -26.99 19.95 -11.56
N ASP A 600 -27.94 20.89 -11.47
CA ASP A 600 -28.24 21.93 -12.47
C ASP A 600 -27.99 23.37 -11.95
N ASP A 601 -27.20 23.56 -10.89
CA ASP A 601 -26.96 24.89 -10.31
C ASP A 601 -26.07 25.78 -11.18
N GLU A 602 -26.66 26.86 -11.71
CA GLU A 602 -26.02 27.75 -12.68
C GLU A 602 -24.78 28.45 -12.12
N GLU A 603 -24.81 28.87 -10.85
CA GLU A 603 -23.69 29.60 -10.21
C GLU A 603 -22.46 28.70 -10.02
N SER A 604 -22.68 27.44 -9.70
CA SER A 604 -21.60 26.43 -9.65
C SER A 604 -20.93 26.26 -11.00
N TYR A 605 -21.71 26.18 -12.08
CA TYR A 605 -21.13 26.07 -13.43
C TYR A 605 -20.44 27.37 -13.88
N LYS A 606 -20.94 28.56 -13.54
CA LYS A 606 -20.25 29.84 -13.80
C LYS A 606 -18.88 29.89 -13.12
N LEU A 607 -18.80 29.45 -11.87
CA LEU A 607 -17.53 29.36 -11.12
C LEU A 607 -16.53 28.42 -11.81
N LEU A 608 -16.99 27.25 -12.26
CA LEU A 608 -16.15 26.29 -12.99
C LEU A 608 -15.69 26.85 -14.35
N GLN A 609 -16.59 27.50 -15.10
CA GLN A 609 -16.30 28.11 -16.42
C GLN A 609 -15.30 29.28 -16.31
N ALA A 610 -15.32 30.01 -15.20
CA ALA A 610 -14.36 31.07 -14.93
C ALA A 610 -12.98 30.57 -14.51
N GLY A 611 -12.83 29.24 -14.19
CA GLY A 611 -11.60 28.68 -13.67
C GLY A 611 -11.28 29.08 -12.23
N ASN A 612 -12.25 29.60 -11.47
CA ASN A 612 -12.09 30.03 -10.08
C ASN A 612 -12.13 28.82 -9.12
N THR A 613 -11.35 27.76 -9.43
CA THR A 613 -11.47 26.44 -8.84
C THR A 613 -10.38 26.11 -7.81
N THR A 614 -9.72 27.11 -7.20
CA THR A 614 -8.84 26.88 -6.05
C THR A 614 -9.63 26.21 -4.93
N GLY A 615 -9.11 25.09 -4.39
CA GLY A 615 -9.78 24.28 -3.37
C GLY A 615 -10.94 23.41 -3.87
N VAL A 616 -11.37 23.52 -5.11
CA VAL A 616 -12.38 22.64 -5.70
C VAL A 616 -11.73 21.29 -6.01
N PHE A 617 -12.31 20.25 -5.45
CA PHE A 617 -11.75 18.90 -5.55
C PHE A 617 -11.42 18.48 -6.99
N GLN A 618 -10.22 17.92 -7.22
CA GLN A 618 -9.71 17.49 -8.55
C GLN A 618 -9.55 18.61 -9.61
N LEU A 619 -10.12 19.81 -9.42
CA LEU A 619 -10.24 20.84 -10.46
C LEU A 619 -9.34 22.07 -10.23
N GLU A 620 -8.39 21.99 -9.26
CA GLU A 620 -7.63 23.17 -8.77
C GLU A 620 -6.27 23.42 -9.46
N SER A 621 -5.73 22.45 -10.25
CA SER A 621 -4.44 22.63 -10.91
C SER A 621 -4.51 23.66 -12.04
N SER A 622 -3.39 24.34 -12.34
CA SER A 622 -3.34 25.39 -13.38
C SER A 622 -3.82 24.90 -14.75
N GLY A 623 -3.35 23.72 -15.17
CA GLY A 623 -3.79 23.14 -16.44
C GLY A 623 -5.25 22.69 -16.43
N MET A 624 -5.79 22.27 -15.28
CA MET A 624 -7.21 21.97 -15.14
C MET A 624 -8.07 23.25 -15.21
N LYS A 625 -7.64 24.34 -14.60
CA LYS A 625 -8.30 25.66 -14.72
C LYS A 625 -8.36 26.12 -16.17
N GLU A 626 -7.25 25.98 -16.90
CA GLU A 626 -7.19 26.28 -18.33
C GLU A 626 -8.14 25.40 -19.15
N LEU A 627 -8.20 24.10 -18.86
CA LEU A 627 -9.14 23.17 -19.51
C LEU A 627 -10.60 23.58 -19.26
N LEU A 628 -10.96 23.91 -18.01
CA LEU A 628 -12.32 24.32 -17.65
C LEU A 628 -12.76 25.60 -18.35
N THR A 629 -11.89 26.61 -18.50
CA THR A 629 -12.20 27.86 -19.21
C THR A 629 -12.39 27.64 -20.70
N LYS A 630 -11.74 26.65 -21.30
CA LYS A 630 -11.91 26.27 -22.71
C LYS A 630 -13.16 25.41 -22.92
N LEU A 631 -13.38 24.42 -22.06
CA LEU A 631 -14.48 23.47 -22.17
C LEU A 631 -15.82 24.06 -21.75
N LYS A 632 -15.84 24.94 -20.76
CA LYS A 632 -17.03 25.60 -20.21
C LYS A 632 -18.11 24.59 -19.81
N PRO A 633 -17.91 23.78 -18.77
CA PRO A 633 -18.88 22.79 -18.35
C PRO A 633 -20.24 23.41 -18.06
N SER A 634 -21.32 22.77 -18.51
CA SER A 634 -22.70 23.26 -18.41
C SER A 634 -23.69 22.22 -17.85
N CYS A 635 -23.23 20.99 -17.64
CA CYS A 635 -23.98 19.89 -17.05
C CYS A 635 -23.05 18.98 -16.27
N PHE A 636 -23.62 18.06 -15.48
CA PHE A 636 -22.85 17.17 -14.61
C PHE A 636 -21.98 16.18 -15.41
N GLU A 637 -22.46 15.74 -16.58
CA GLU A 637 -21.74 14.88 -17.50
C GLU A 637 -20.42 15.53 -17.99
N ASP A 638 -20.39 16.83 -18.16
CA ASP A 638 -19.16 17.55 -18.50
C ASP A 638 -18.12 17.49 -17.37
N ILE A 639 -18.55 17.56 -16.10
CA ILE A 639 -17.65 17.41 -14.94
C ILE A 639 -17.09 15.97 -14.91
N ILE A 640 -17.96 14.96 -15.14
CA ILE A 640 -17.53 13.56 -15.25
C ILE A 640 -16.46 13.41 -16.32
N ALA A 641 -16.69 14.04 -17.50
CA ALA A 641 -15.76 13.98 -18.61
C ALA A 641 -14.43 14.69 -18.31
N VAL A 642 -14.46 15.88 -17.68
CA VAL A 642 -13.25 16.61 -17.29
C VAL A 642 -12.36 15.79 -16.37
N CYS A 643 -12.94 15.09 -15.38
CA CYS A 643 -12.20 14.22 -14.46
C CYS A 643 -11.50 13.04 -15.20
N ALA A 644 -12.05 12.61 -16.34
CA ALA A 644 -11.48 11.54 -17.16
C ALA A 644 -10.45 12.04 -18.18
N LEU A 645 -10.65 13.25 -18.74
CA LEU A 645 -9.90 13.79 -19.87
C LEU A 645 -8.55 14.39 -19.48
N TYR A 646 -8.44 14.99 -18.27
CA TYR A 646 -7.20 15.68 -17.86
C TYR A 646 -6.13 14.67 -17.39
N ARG A 647 -5.49 13.99 -18.35
CA ARG A 647 -4.40 13.04 -18.13
C ARG A 647 -3.44 13.05 -19.32
N PRO A 648 -2.15 12.64 -19.14
CA PRO A 648 -1.13 12.71 -20.21
C PRO A 648 -1.56 12.06 -21.53
N GLY A 649 -2.21 10.89 -21.46
CA GLY A 649 -2.67 10.16 -22.64
C GLY A 649 -3.71 10.92 -23.48
N PRO A 650 -4.90 11.25 -22.91
CA PRO A 650 -5.91 12.04 -23.62
C PRO A 650 -5.42 13.41 -24.09
N LEU A 651 -4.63 14.13 -23.26
CA LEU A 651 -4.06 15.44 -23.62
C LEU A 651 -3.10 15.35 -24.83
N GLY A 652 -2.27 14.30 -24.88
CA GLY A 652 -1.31 14.11 -25.99
C GLY A 652 -1.92 13.57 -27.29
N SER A 653 -3.16 13.05 -27.25
CA SER A 653 -3.79 12.40 -28.41
C SER A 653 -4.66 13.32 -29.29
N GLY A 654 -4.86 14.58 -28.88
CA GLY A 654 -5.79 15.53 -29.53
C GLY A 654 -7.28 15.28 -29.23
N MET A 655 -7.60 14.28 -28.40
CA MET A 655 -8.97 13.90 -28.05
C MET A 655 -9.69 15.01 -27.25
N VAL A 656 -8.95 15.71 -26.40
CA VAL A 656 -9.49 16.80 -25.59
C VAL A 656 -9.92 17.98 -26.46
N ASP A 657 -9.11 18.34 -27.44
CA ASP A 657 -9.45 19.41 -28.40
C ASP A 657 -10.68 19.04 -29.22
N ASP A 658 -10.75 17.79 -29.71
CA ASP A 658 -11.92 17.28 -30.43
C ASP A 658 -13.19 17.34 -29.59
N PHE A 659 -13.11 16.95 -28.30
CA PHE A 659 -14.23 17.03 -27.37
C PHE A 659 -14.72 18.47 -27.21
N ILE A 660 -13.81 19.42 -26.98
CA ILE A 660 -14.13 20.85 -26.82
C ILE A 660 -14.75 21.42 -28.10
N GLU A 661 -14.13 21.18 -29.27
CA GLU A 661 -14.62 21.72 -30.55
C GLU A 661 -16.02 21.21 -30.88
N ARG A 662 -16.29 19.91 -30.59
CA ARG A 662 -17.61 19.30 -30.84
C ARG A 662 -18.66 19.79 -29.84
N LYS A 663 -18.31 19.93 -28.54
CA LYS A 663 -19.18 20.49 -27.53
C LYS A 663 -19.67 21.90 -27.91
N HIS A 664 -18.78 22.75 -28.39
CA HIS A 664 -19.11 24.11 -28.81
C HIS A 664 -19.71 24.22 -30.24
N GLY A 665 -19.95 23.10 -30.92
CA GLY A 665 -20.51 23.09 -32.26
C GLY A 665 -19.57 23.60 -33.37
N ARG A 666 -18.28 23.87 -33.05
CA ARG A 666 -17.27 24.30 -34.02
C ARG A 666 -16.83 23.14 -34.94
N LYS A 667 -16.91 21.90 -34.45
CA LYS A 667 -16.77 20.67 -35.26
C LYS A 667 -18.04 19.85 -35.19
N LYS A 668 -18.52 19.38 -36.32
CA LYS A 668 -19.75 18.56 -36.40
C LYS A 668 -19.52 17.22 -35.67
N VAL A 669 -20.47 16.82 -34.83
CA VAL A 669 -20.54 15.47 -34.29
C VAL A 669 -21.01 14.51 -35.39
N VAL A 670 -20.21 13.47 -35.65
CA VAL A 670 -20.52 12.45 -36.66
C VAL A 670 -20.39 11.09 -35.97
N TYR A 671 -21.39 10.24 -36.14
CA TYR A 671 -21.40 8.87 -35.71
C TYR A 671 -21.23 7.96 -36.93
N ASP A 672 -20.22 7.07 -36.91
CA ASP A 672 -19.98 6.14 -38.04
C ASP A 672 -21.13 5.18 -38.25
N LEU A 673 -21.89 4.91 -37.21
CA LEU A 673 -23.14 4.12 -37.23
C LEU A 673 -24.18 4.79 -36.32
N PRO A 674 -25.48 4.81 -36.71
CA PRO A 674 -26.55 5.40 -35.87
C PRO A 674 -26.63 4.77 -34.45
N GLN A 675 -26.27 3.48 -34.33
CA GLN A 675 -26.30 2.75 -33.05
C GLN A 675 -25.31 3.30 -32.04
N LEU A 676 -24.29 4.07 -32.46
CA LEU A 676 -23.29 4.69 -31.58
C LEU A 676 -23.80 5.97 -30.92
N GLU A 677 -24.81 6.62 -31.50
CA GLU A 677 -25.35 7.89 -30.97
C GLU A 677 -25.82 7.79 -29.52
N PRO A 678 -26.63 6.81 -29.08
CA PRO A 678 -27.06 6.69 -27.70
C PRO A 678 -25.89 6.44 -26.71
N ILE A 679 -24.79 5.86 -27.19
CA ILE A 679 -23.60 5.53 -26.36
C ILE A 679 -22.66 6.72 -26.22
N LEU A 680 -22.49 7.49 -27.28
CA LEU A 680 -21.47 8.55 -27.39
C LEU A 680 -22.05 9.97 -27.33
N LYS A 681 -23.37 10.14 -27.18
CA LYS A 681 -24.03 11.44 -27.16
C LYS A 681 -23.50 12.35 -26.06
N ASP A 682 -23.38 11.84 -24.83
CA ASP A 682 -22.92 12.57 -23.65
C ASP A 682 -21.44 12.98 -23.73
N THR A 683 -20.70 12.39 -24.67
CA THR A 683 -19.28 12.68 -24.92
C THR A 683 -19.03 13.26 -26.30
N TYR A 684 -20.08 13.82 -26.93
CA TYR A 684 -19.99 14.51 -28.23
C TYR A 684 -19.35 13.64 -29.34
N GLY A 685 -19.62 12.32 -29.33
CA GLY A 685 -19.09 11.37 -30.28
C GLY A 685 -17.64 10.94 -30.05
N VAL A 686 -17.06 11.25 -28.90
CA VAL A 686 -15.71 10.82 -28.51
C VAL A 686 -15.80 9.64 -27.54
N ILE A 687 -15.02 8.60 -27.73
CA ILE A 687 -14.90 7.50 -26.76
C ILE A 687 -13.99 7.97 -25.61
N VAL A 688 -14.54 8.11 -24.41
CA VAL A 688 -13.82 8.58 -23.20
C VAL A 688 -13.73 7.48 -22.15
N TYR A 689 -14.79 6.65 -22.04
CA TYR A 689 -14.96 5.71 -20.95
C TYR A 689 -14.79 4.26 -21.40
N GLN A 690 -14.30 3.43 -20.47
CA GLN A 690 -14.22 1.98 -20.64
C GLN A 690 -15.60 1.35 -20.85
N GLU A 691 -16.60 1.86 -20.17
CA GLU A 691 -18.01 1.46 -20.27
C GLU A 691 -18.56 1.68 -21.70
N GLN A 692 -18.13 2.74 -22.38
CA GLN A 692 -18.53 2.98 -23.77
C GLN A 692 -17.96 1.90 -24.70
N VAL A 693 -16.73 1.47 -24.51
CA VAL A 693 -16.14 0.34 -25.27
C VAL A 693 -16.96 -0.94 -25.07
N MET A 694 -17.37 -1.21 -23.81
CA MET A 694 -18.21 -2.38 -23.49
C MET A 694 -19.59 -2.28 -24.14
N GLN A 695 -20.23 -1.12 -24.09
CA GLN A 695 -21.55 -0.89 -24.72
C GLN A 695 -21.49 -1.00 -26.26
N ILE A 696 -20.41 -0.47 -26.88
CA ILE A 696 -20.19 -0.60 -28.34
C ILE A 696 -20.06 -2.07 -28.72
N ALA A 697 -19.25 -2.86 -27.99
CA ALA A 697 -19.08 -4.29 -28.24
C ALA A 697 -20.42 -5.05 -28.12
N ARG A 698 -21.19 -4.76 -27.06
CA ARG A 698 -22.51 -5.34 -26.87
C ARG A 698 -23.47 -4.98 -28.04
N THR A 699 -23.57 -3.69 -28.36
CA THR A 699 -24.55 -3.19 -29.34
C THR A 699 -24.21 -3.60 -30.75
N LEU A 700 -22.94 -3.54 -31.15
CA LEU A 700 -22.53 -3.82 -32.52
C LEU A 700 -22.27 -5.30 -32.77
N ALA A 701 -21.64 -5.99 -31.82
CA ALA A 701 -21.16 -7.35 -32.02
C ALA A 701 -21.85 -8.41 -31.14
N GLY A 702 -22.87 -8.02 -30.37
CA GLY A 702 -23.70 -8.95 -29.58
C GLY A 702 -22.98 -9.57 -28.39
N TYR A 703 -21.92 -8.95 -27.87
CA TYR A 703 -21.27 -9.40 -26.64
C TYR A 703 -22.22 -9.36 -25.44
N SER A 704 -22.10 -10.30 -24.52
CA SER A 704 -22.53 -10.06 -23.14
C SER A 704 -21.72 -8.93 -22.54
N LEU A 705 -22.23 -8.25 -21.51
CA LEU A 705 -21.44 -7.20 -20.84
C LEU A 705 -20.20 -7.80 -20.15
N GLY A 706 -20.29 -9.06 -19.65
CA GLY A 706 -19.15 -9.79 -19.12
C GLY A 706 -18.07 -10.03 -20.18
N GLY A 707 -18.45 -10.56 -21.33
CA GLY A 707 -17.54 -10.76 -22.47
C GLY A 707 -16.94 -9.45 -23.00
N ALA A 708 -17.70 -8.35 -22.97
CA ALA A 708 -17.22 -7.03 -23.34
C ALA A 708 -16.17 -6.49 -22.36
N ASP A 709 -16.25 -6.80 -21.06
CA ASP A 709 -15.18 -6.46 -20.11
C ASP A 709 -13.89 -7.26 -20.40
N LEU A 710 -14.02 -8.53 -20.81
CA LEU A 710 -12.87 -9.33 -21.23
C LEU A 710 -12.20 -8.73 -22.48
N LEU A 711 -12.99 -8.35 -23.49
CA LEU A 711 -12.51 -7.65 -24.69
C LEU A 711 -11.74 -6.36 -24.31
N ARG A 712 -12.35 -5.49 -23.50
CA ARG A 712 -11.74 -4.23 -23.05
C ARG A 712 -10.40 -4.47 -22.34
N ARG A 713 -10.30 -5.52 -21.52
CA ARG A 713 -9.04 -5.90 -20.81
C ARG A 713 -7.97 -6.40 -21.77
N ALA A 714 -8.36 -7.21 -22.76
CA ALA A 714 -7.44 -7.68 -23.79
C ALA A 714 -6.83 -6.50 -24.55
N MET A 715 -7.67 -5.53 -24.94
CA MET A 715 -7.24 -4.28 -25.57
C MET A 715 -6.25 -3.49 -24.69
N GLY A 716 -6.52 -3.39 -23.39
CA GLY A 716 -5.65 -2.67 -22.43
C GLY A 716 -4.31 -3.36 -22.14
N LYS A 717 -4.25 -4.71 -22.23
CA LYS A 717 -3.02 -5.49 -22.04
C LYS A 717 -2.15 -5.60 -23.28
N LYS A 718 -2.71 -5.32 -24.47
CA LYS A 718 -2.04 -5.42 -25.78
C LYS A 718 -1.43 -6.79 -26.08
N ASP A 719 -2.05 -7.87 -25.61
CA ASP A 719 -1.65 -9.22 -25.99
C ASP A 719 -2.02 -9.47 -27.46
N PRO A 720 -1.06 -9.63 -28.38
CA PRO A 720 -1.35 -9.74 -29.81
C PRO A 720 -2.23 -10.94 -30.17
N ALA A 721 -2.05 -12.08 -29.49
CA ALA A 721 -2.79 -13.30 -29.76
C ALA A 721 -4.26 -13.17 -29.31
N GLU A 722 -4.48 -12.65 -28.10
CA GLU A 722 -5.84 -12.40 -27.60
C GLU A 722 -6.55 -11.30 -28.38
N MET A 723 -5.83 -10.24 -28.80
CA MET A 723 -6.37 -9.18 -29.64
C MET A 723 -6.85 -9.68 -31.01
N ALA A 724 -6.08 -10.56 -31.67
CA ALA A 724 -6.48 -11.16 -32.94
C ALA A 724 -7.78 -11.98 -32.78
N LYS A 725 -7.82 -12.83 -31.75
CA LYS A 725 -9.00 -13.62 -31.42
C LYS A 725 -10.24 -12.76 -31.16
N GLN A 726 -10.08 -11.71 -30.34
CA GLN A 726 -11.18 -10.80 -30.02
C GLN A 726 -11.65 -9.98 -31.26
N ARG A 727 -10.74 -9.65 -32.17
CA ARG A 727 -11.07 -9.01 -33.45
C ARG A 727 -11.99 -9.89 -34.29
N ASP A 728 -11.65 -11.17 -34.45
CA ASP A 728 -12.45 -12.12 -35.22
C ASP A 728 -13.86 -12.28 -34.61
N ILE A 729 -13.96 -12.46 -33.28
CA ILE A 729 -15.25 -12.55 -32.57
C ILE A 729 -16.09 -11.29 -32.81
N PHE A 730 -15.48 -10.10 -32.69
CA PHE A 730 -16.18 -8.83 -32.90
C PHE A 730 -16.71 -8.68 -34.31
N LEU A 731 -15.88 -9.00 -35.33
CA LEU A 731 -16.28 -8.89 -36.75
C LEU A 731 -17.37 -9.90 -37.14
N GLU A 732 -17.29 -11.14 -36.65
CA GLU A 732 -18.35 -12.13 -36.82
C GLU A 732 -19.66 -11.70 -36.17
N GLY A 733 -19.60 -11.18 -34.93
CA GLY A 733 -20.77 -10.66 -34.24
C GLY A 733 -21.39 -9.46 -34.94
N ALA A 734 -20.58 -8.51 -35.41
CA ALA A 734 -21.02 -7.35 -36.17
C ALA A 734 -21.70 -7.75 -37.50
N LYS A 735 -21.13 -8.74 -38.20
CA LYS A 735 -21.74 -9.30 -39.43
C LYS A 735 -23.11 -9.92 -39.17
N LYS A 736 -23.29 -10.65 -38.06
CA LYS A 736 -24.59 -11.21 -37.65
C LYS A 736 -25.62 -10.12 -37.41
N ASN A 737 -25.19 -8.98 -36.89
CA ASN A 737 -26.02 -7.79 -36.65
C ASN A 737 -26.15 -6.88 -37.88
N SER A 738 -25.81 -7.38 -39.09
CA SER A 738 -25.93 -6.68 -40.38
C SER A 738 -25.13 -5.38 -40.48
N ILE A 739 -23.97 -5.31 -39.79
CA ILE A 739 -23.07 -4.16 -39.84
C ILE A 739 -22.01 -4.39 -40.93
N ASP A 740 -21.73 -3.34 -41.70
CA ASP A 740 -20.68 -3.36 -42.72
C ASP A 740 -19.31 -3.70 -42.12
N THR A 741 -18.62 -4.67 -42.71
CA THR A 741 -17.36 -5.20 -42.19
C THR A 741 -16.26 -4.12 -42.09
N LYS A 742 -16.17 -3.21 -43.10
CA LYS A 742 -15.15 -2.15 -43.08
C LYS A 742 -15.40 -1.14 -41.95
N LYS A 743 -16.68 -0.80 -41.72
CA LYS A 743 -17.08 0.06 -40.61
C LYS A 743 -16.81 -0.63 -39.28
N ALA A 744 -17.13 -1.92 -39.15
CA ALA A 744 -16.85 -2.69 -37.95
C ALA A 744 -15.33 -2.76 -37.64
N GLU A 745 -14.50 -2.98 -38.68
CA GLU A 745 -13.03 -2.94 -38.54
C GLU A 745 -12.52 -1.58 -38.03
N GLY A 746 -12.98 -0.49 -38.66
CA GLY A 746 -12.61 0.87 -38.24
C GLY A 746 -13.00 1.18 -36.80
N ILE A 747 -14.20 0.73 -36.36
CA ILE A 747 -14.66 0.92 -34.99
C ILE A 747 -13.87 0.07 -34.02
N PHE A 748 -13.51 -1.18 -34.36
CA PHE A 748 -12.65 -2.02 -33.53
C PHE A 748 -11.28 -1.39 -33.33
N ASP A 749 -10.66 -0.88 -34.42
CA ASP A 749 -9.35 -0.20 -34.35
C ASP A 749 -9.44 1.09 -33.52
N LEU A 750 -10.54 1.83 -33.61
CA LEU A 750 -10.83 2.99 -32.78
C LEU A 750 -10.93 2.60 -31.30
N MET A 751 -11.70 1.56 -30.96
CA MET A 751 -11.82 1.04 -29.61
C MET A 751 -10.47 0.57 -29.06
N ALA A 752 -9.67 -0.15 -29.83
CA ALA A 752 -8.35 -0.62 -29.44
C ALA A 752 -7.40 0.54 -29.13
N LYS A 753 -7.41 1.59 -29.94
CA LYS A 753 -6.64 2.82 -29.69
C LYS A 753 -7.07 3.52 -28.41
N PHE A 754 -8.37 3.59 -28.12
CA PHE A 754 -8.90 4.28 -26.93
C PHE A 754 -8.86 3.43 -25.66
N ALA A 755 -8.79 2.10 -25.78
CA ALA A 755 -8.69 1.21 -24.59
C ALA A 755 -7.42 1.47 -23.75
N GLU A 756 -6.38 2.05 -24.35
CA GLU A 756 -5.18 2.51 -23.63
C GLU A 756 -5.48 3.67 -22.67
N TYR A 757 -6.37 4.55 -23.05
CA TYR A 757 -6.63 5.83 -22.38
C TYR A 757 -8.02 5.87 -21.72
N GLY A 758 -8.88 4.87 -22.01
CA GLY A 758 -10.24 4.79 -21.48
C GLY A 758 -10.27 4.84 -19.95
N PHE A 759 -11.14 5.67 -19.39
CA PHE A 759 -11.28 5.83 -17.95
C PHE A 759 -12.51 5.09 -17.41
N ASN A 760 -12.49 4.73 -16.13
CA ASN A 760 -13.63 4.17 -15.43
C ASN A 760 -14.68 5.26 -15.20
N LYS A 761 -15.84 5.20 -15.88
CA LYS A 761 -16.91 6.19 -15.74
C LYS A 761 -17.47 6.24 -14.33
N SER A 762 -17.59 5.08 -13.65
CA SER A 762 -18.10 4.99 -12.29
C SER A 762 -17.22 5.77 -11.32
N HIS A 763 -15.89 5.65 -11.44
CA HIS A 763 -14.94 6.43 -10.63
C HIS A 763 -15.05 7.93 -10.92
N SER A 764 -15.09 8.33 -12.21
CA SER A 764 -15.24 9.74 -12.59
C SER A 764 -16.54 10.34 -12.08
N ALA A 765 -17.64 9.60 -12.13
CA ALA A 765 -18.94 10.09 -11.70
C ALA A 765 -19.00 10.33 -10.18
N ALA A 766 -18.47 9.37 -9.39
CA ALA A 766 -18.39 9.56 -7.94
C ALA A 766 -17.51 10.76 -7.55
N TYR A 767 -16.37 10.93 -8.22
CA TYR A 767 -15.46 12.05 -7.96
C TYR A 767 -15.98 13.39 -8.51
N ALA A 768 -16.74 13.36 -9.60
CA ALA A 768 -17.46 14.53 -10.10
C ALA A 768 -18.50 15.06 -9.07
N LEU A 769 -19.13 14.16 -8.29
CA LEU A 769 -20.04 14.57 -7.23
C LEU A 769 -19.32 15.35 -6.12
N VAL A 770 -18.16 14.88 -5.68
CA VAL A 770 -17.34 15.61 -4.68
C VAL A 770 -16.84 16.93 -5.26
N ALA A 771 -16.42 16.95 -6.54
CA ALA A 771 -16.02 18.18 -7.23
C ALA A 771 -17.17 19.18 -7.31
N TYR A 772 -18.37 18.73 -7.65
CA TYR A 772 -19.57 19.56 -7.72
C TYR A 772 -19.97 20.11 -6.34
N GLN A 773 -19.95 19.28 -5.30
CA GLN A 773 -20.23 19.71 -3.91
C GLN A 773 -19.27 20.78 -3.44
N THR A 774 -17.98 20.66 -3.72
CA THR A 774 -16.97 21.67 -3.37
C THR A 774 -17.13 22.94 -4.21
N ALA A 775 -17.49 22.83 -5.48
CA ALA A 775 -17.80 23.98 -6.34
C ALA A 775 -19.05 24.73 -5.86
N TYR A 776 -20.11 24.00 -5.48
CA TYR A 776 -21.33 24.57 -4.93
C TYR A 776 -21.08 25.34 -3.62
N LEU A 777 -20.36 24.71 -2.68
CA LEU A 777 -20.00 25.37 -1.42
C LEU A 777 -19.18 26.64 -1.67
N LYS A 778 -18.25 26.60 -2.62
CA LYS A 778 -17.44 27.77 -2.97
C LYS A 778 -18.28 28.87 -3.64
N ALA A 779 -19.24 28.52 -4.48
CA ALA A 779 -20.10 29.49 -5.19
C ALA A 779 -21.11 30.16 -4.25
N HIS A 780 -21.77 29.41 -3.36
CA HIS A 780 -22.87 29.89 -2.52
C HIS A 780 -22.46 30.23 -1.08
N HIS A 781 -21.40 29.60 -0.57
CA HIS A 781 -20.91 29.75 0.81
C HIS A 781 -19.40 29.96 0.85
N PRO A 782 -18.84 30.91 0.10
CA PRO A 782 -17.40 31.08 -0.09
C PRO A 782 -16.64 31.33 1.22
N VAL A 783 -17.21 32.08 2.15
CA VAL A 783 -16.54 32.38 3.44
C VAL A 783 -16.40 31.14 4.29
N GLU A 784 -17.46 30.37 4.42
CA GLU A 784 -17.50 29.12 5.19
C GLU A 784 -16.61 28.05 4.55
N PHE A 785 -16.66 27.95 3.22
CA PHE A 785 -15.83 27.00 2.46
C PHE A 785 -14.34 27.32 2.59
N LEU A 786 -13.95 28.58 2.38
CA LEU A 786 -12.53 28.99 2.47
C LEU A 786 -12.01 28.95 3.90
N ALA A 787 -12.84 29.22 4.92
CA ALA A 787 -12.45 29.03 6.31
C ALA A 787 -12.19 27.56 6.64
N ALA A 788 -13.02 26.65 6.15
CA ALA A 788 -12.82 25.21 6.29
C ALA A 788 -11.56 24.74 5.55
N LEU A 789 -11.33 25.22 4.32
CA LEU A 789 -10.15 24.91 3.52
C LEU A 789 -8.84 25.39 4.17
N LEU A 790 -8.84 26.64 4.65
CA LEU A 790 -7.70 27.21 5.38
C LEU A 790 -7.40 26.46 6.66
N THR A 791 -8.43 25.99 7.37
CA THR A 791 -8.29 25.18 8.59
C THR A 791 -7.62 23.86 8.28
N GLU A 792 -8.04 23.18 7.22
CA GLU A 792 -7.49 21.89 6.84
C GLU A 792 -6.04 21.97 6.29
N ASP A 793 -5.70 23.12 5.70
CA ASP A 793 -4.36 23.34 5.15
C ASP A 793 -3.39 24.06 6.13
N MET A 794 -3.75 24.29 7.41
CA MET A 794 -2.94 25.03 8.40
C MET A 794 -1.49 24.54 8.51
N GLY A 795 -1.25 23.23 8.35
CA GLY A 795 0.08 22.63 8.40
C GLY A 795 0.97 22.93 7.18
N ASN A 796 0.44 23.57 6.13
CA ASN A 796 1.17 23.86 4.89
C ASN A 796 1.10 25.37 4.56
N THR A 797 2.18 26.09 4.90
CA THR A 797 2.26 27.55 4.74
C THR A 797 2.01 28.00 3.29
N ASP A 798 2.53 27.27 2.29
CA ASP A 798 2.37 27.65 0.87
C ASP A 798 0.91 27.56 0.44
N LYS A 799 0.20 26.52 0.89
CA LYS A 799 -1.23 26.37 0.64
C LYS A 799 -2.04 27.47 1.35
N VAL A 800 -1.71 27.75 2.61
CA VAL A 800 -2.37 28.85 3.36
C VAL A 800 -2.22 30.19 2.62
N ILE A 801 -1.02 30.52 2.13
CA ILE A 801 -0.77 31.74 1.36
C ILE A 801 -1.62 31.76 0.08
N LYS A 802 -1.65 30.65 -0.67
CA LYS A 802 -2.45 30.52 -1.89
C LYS A 802 -3.95 30.71 -1.60
N ASN A 803 -4.46 30.09 -0.55
CA ASN A 803 -5.87 30.16 -0.18
C ASN A 803 -6.27 31.58 0.33
N ILE A 804 -5.36 32.28 1.02
CA ILE A 804 -5.56 33.71 1.41
C ILE A 804 -5.61 34.60 0.16
N ALA A 805 -4.79 34.36 -0.85
CA ALA A 805 -4.86 35.08 -2.12
C ALA A 805 -6.22 34.89 -2.79
N ASP A 806 -6.73 33.65 -2.83
CA ASP A 806 -8.06 33.32 -3.36
C ASP A 806 -9.18 34.02 -2.56
N CYS A 807 -9.08 34.09 -1.22
CA CYS A 807 -10.00 34.88 -0.39
C CYS A 807 -10.07 36.35 -0.87
N ARG A 808 -8.91 36.99 -1.10
CA ARG A 808 -8.83 38.38 -1.55
C ARG A 808 -9.43 38.57 -2.94
N GLU A 809 -9.18 37.63 -3.87
CA GLU A 809 -9.79 37.68 -5.20
C GLU A 809 -11.32 37.58 -5.15
N MET A 810 -11.87 36.89 -4.16
CA MET A 810 -13.31 36.78 -3.92
C MET A 810 -13.87 37.91 -3.03
N GLY A 811 -13.07 38.90 -2.65
CA GLY A 811 -13.52 40.01 -1.81
C GLY A 811 -13.73 39.64 -0.34
N ILE A 812 -13.11 38.56 0.14
CA ILE A 812 -13.17 38.09 1.53
C ILE A 812 -11.91 38.51 2.25
N GLU A 813 -12.08 39.30 3.32
CA GLU A 813 -10.97 39.78 4.15
C GLU A 813 -10.53 38.66 5.12
N VAL A 814 -9.22 38.37 5.16
CA VAL A 814 -8.63 37.52 6.19
C VAL A 814 -7.97 38.43 7.23
N LEU A 815 -8.62 38.49 8.40
CA LEU A 815 -8.18 39.29 9.54
C LEU A 815 -6.96 38.66 10.22
N PRO A 816 -5.97 39.45 10.69
CA PRO A 816 -4.77 38.96 11.34
C PRO A 816 -5.11 38.16 12.62
N PRO A 817 -4.17 37.30 13.12
CA PRO A 817 -4.38 36.63 14.39
C PRO A 817 -4.51 37.65 15.52
N ASP A 818 -5.41 37.33 16.47
CA ASP A 818 -5.71 38.18 17.64
C ASP A 818 -5.82 37.27 18.87
N ILE A 819 -5.10 37.61 19.93
CA ILE A 819 -4.98 36.77 21.13
C ILE A 819 -6.32 36.57 21.84
N ASN A 820 -7.23 37.55 21.74
CA ASN A 820 -8.55 37.52 22.36
C ASN A 820 -9.68 37.01 21.43
N ALA A 821 -9.44 36.93 20.11
CA ALA A 821 -10.49 36.66 19.13
C ALA A 821 -10.22 35.43 18.26
N SER A 822 -8.94 35.03 18.08
CA SER A 822 -8.60 33.83 17.28
C SER A 822 -8.81 32.55 18.06
N ASP A 823 -9.22 31.51 17.35
CA ASP A 823 -9.28 30.11 17.85
C ASP A 823 -8.12 29.29 17.26
N LYS A 824 -8.05 28.00 17.58
CA LYS A 824 -7.09 27.07 16.94
C LYS A 824 -7.26 27.10 15.41
N SER A 825 -8.51 27.00 14.95
CA SER A 825 -8.91 26.98 13.54
C SER A 825 -9.26 28.38 13.02
N PHE A 826 -9.34 28.53 11.69
CA PHE A 826 -9.87 29.74 11.07
C PHE A 826 -11.36 29.90 11.39
N ARG A 827 -11.79 31.11 11.73
CA ARG A 827 -13.14 31.40 12.19
C ARG A 827 -13.85 32.35 11.25
N VAL A 828 -15.11 32.07 10.93
CA VAL A 828 -15.98 32.95 10.15
C VAL A 828 -16.50 34.12 11.03
N LEU A 829 -16.34 35.34 10.54
CA LEU A 829 -16.84 36.56 11.17
C LEU A 829 -17.60 37.43 10.12
N GLY A 830 -18.89 37.13 9.96
CA GLY A 830 -19.69 37.76 8.91
C GLY A 830 -19.16 37.48 7.52
N ASN A 831 -18.65 38.49 6.80
CA ASN A 831 -18.03 38.30 5.47
C ASN A 831 -16.48 38.23 5.53
N SER A 832 -15.90 38.00 6.69
CA SER A 832 -14.44 37.96 6.90
C SER A 832 -14.06 36.65 7.58
N ILE A 833 -12.78 36.27 7.51
CA ILE A 833 -12.21 35.08 8.14
C ILE A 833 -11.13 35.54 9.13
N ARG A 834 -11.23 35.17 10.41
CA ARG A 834 -10.18 35.41 11.41
C ARG A 834 -9.11 34.30 11.29
N PHE A 835 -7.84 34.71 11.27
CA PHE A 835 -6.70 33.81 11.19
C PHE A 835 -6.59 32.89 12.43
N GLY A 836 -6.47 31.57 12.23
CA GLY A 836 -6.34 30.59 13.29
C GLY A 836 -4.92 30.44 13.84
N PHE A 837 -4.77 30.23 15.15
CA PHE A 837 -3.46 30.07 15.79
C PHE A 837 -2.68 28.86 15.25
N GLY A 838 -3.38 27.80 14.85
CA GLY A 838 -2.75 26.58 14.29
C GLY A 838 -1.98 26.78 12.99
N ALA A 839 -2.23 27.91 12.28
CA ALA A 839 -1.50 28.26 11.06
C ALA A 839 -0.25 29.12 11.34
N ILE A 840 0.00 29.51 12.58
CA ILE A 840 1.19 30.29 12.95
C ILE A 840 2.38 29.33 13.10
N LYS A 841 3.40 29.54 12.28
CA LYS A 841 4.61 28.70 12.29
C LYS A 841 5.26 28.68 13.68
N ASN A 842 5.64 27.50 14.16
CA ASN A 842 6.30 27.25 15.46
C ASN A 842 5.43 27.51 16.70
N VAL A 843 4.11 27.67 16.57
CA VAL A 843 3.20 27.64 17.71
C VAL A 843 2.62 26.24 17.84
N GLY A 844 2.99 25.54 18.91
CA GLY A 844 2.56 24.16 19.17
C GLY A 844 1.12 24.08 19.70
N GLU A 845 0.49 22.92 19.53
CA GLU A 845 -0.89 22.69 19.95
C GLU A 845 -1.10 22.91 21.46
N SER A 846 -0.15 22.46 22.30
CA SER A 846 -0.21 22.67 23.75
C SER A 846 -0.25 24.16 24.13
N ALA A 847 0.57 24.98 23.46
CA ALA A 847 0.56 26.44 23.67
C ALA A 847 -0.78 27.07 23.26
N ILE A 848 -1.35 26.63 22.12
CA ILE A 848 -2.66 27.11 21.66
C ILE A 848 -3.74 26.76 22.68
N LEU A 849 -3.77 25.54 23.17
CA LEU A 849 -4.74 25.09 24.19
C LEU A 849 -4.60 25.90 25.50
N ALA A 850 -3.38 26.12 25.98
CA ALA A 850 -3.11 26.93 27.17
C ALA A 850 -3.63 28.39 27.00
N ILE A 851 -3.45 29.00 25.81
CA ILE A 851 -3.98 30.32 25.51
C ILE A 851 -5.52 30.34 25.56
N LEU A 852 -6.14 29.34 24.91
CA LEU A 852 -7.60 29.26 24.84
C LEU A 852 -8.22 29.00 26.22
N GLU A 853 -7.57 28.17 27.06
CA GLU A 853 -7.99 27.90 28.42
C GLU A 853 -7.87 29.12 29.31
N ALA A 854 -6.73 29.80 29.31
CA ALA A 854 -6.52 31.01 30.10
C ALA A 854 -7.52 32.15 29.69
N ARG A 855 -7.87 32.24 28.40
CA ARG A 855 -8.85 33.20 27.89
C ARG A 855 -10.26 32.98 28.43
N GLN A 856 -10.64 31.78 28.90
CA GLN A 856 -11.95 31.53 29.50
C GLN A 856 -12.23 32.37 30.76
N GLU A 857 -11.17 32.76 31.49
CA GLU A 857 -11.27 33.64 32.64
C GLU A 857 -11.49 35.14 32.28
N GLY A 858 -11.43 35.48 30.99
CA GLY A 858 -11.62 36.81 30.44
C GLY A 858 -10.54 37.18 29.40
N PRO A 859 -10.77 38.25 28.62
CA PRO A 859 -9.80 38.68 27.62
C PRO A 859 -8.53 39.21 28.26
N PHE A 860 -7.39 39.03 27.62
CA PHE A 860 -6.10 39.58 28.04
C PHE A 860 -6.10 41.11 27.76
N LYS A 861 -5.73 41.88 28.73
CA LYS A 861 -5.65 43.33 28.63
C LYS A 861 -4.35 43.82 27.98
N ASP A 862 -3.26 43.11 28.31
CA ASP A 862 -1.92 43.45 27.82
C ASP A 862 -1.00 42.18 27.81
N ILE A 863 0.23 42.35 27.34
CA ILE A 863 1.22 41.26 27.26
C ILE A 863 1.66 40.77 28.64
N TYR A 864 1.59 41.57 29.67
CA TYR A 864 1.99 41.17 31.02
C TYR A 864 0.97 40.19 31.60
N GLU A 865 -0.32 40.53 31.50
CA GLU A 865 -1.40 39.63 31.91
C GLU A 865 -1.39 38.32 31.12
N PHE A 866 -1.06 38.37 29.82
CA PHE A 866 -0.87 37.19 29.00
C PHE A 866 0.25 36.31 29.54
N CYS A 867 1.43 36.86 29.85
CA CYS A 867 2.58 36.08 30.37
C CYS A 867 2.34 35.55 31.79
N GLU A 868 1.48 36.19 32.58
CA GLU A 868 1.13 35.74 33.93
C GLU A 868 0.14 34.56 33.89
N ARG A 869 -0.79 34.56 32.92
CA ARG A 869 -1.89 33.58 32.85
C ARG A 869 -1.60 32.39 31.97
N VAL A 870 -0.66 32.49 31.04
CA VAL A 870 -0.37 31.40 30.05
C VAL A 870 0.98 30.74 30.35
N ASP A 871 0.99 29.47 30.67
CA ASP A 871 2.22 28.68 30.76
C ASP A 871 2.66 28.29 29.34
N LEU A 872 3.77 28.82 28.90
CA LEU A 872 4.33 28.61 27.55
C LEU A 872 5.44 27.54 27.50
N ARG A 873 5.67 26.81 28.59
CA ARG A 873 6.72 25.78 28.69
C ARG A 873 6.26 24.44 28.10
#